data_7b076efcd3a36217ff76a3ab0d58be34
#
_entry.id   7b076efcd3a36217ff76a3ab0d58be34
#
_cell.length_a   1.000
_cell.length_b   1.000
_cell.length_c   1.000
_cell.angle_alpha   90.00
_cell.angle_beta   90.00
_cell.angle_gamma   90.00
#
_symmetry.space_group_name_H-M   'P 1'
#
loop_
_entity.id
_entity.type
_entity.pdbx_description
1 polymer ?
#
loop_
_entity_poly.entity_id
_entity_poly.type
_entity_poly.pdbx_seq_one_letter_code
_entity_poly.pdbx_strand_id
1 'polypeptide(L)'
;MRIAMGHLLAFLLGLVFEATSVFGIPSCSADGQIALYHSCNLTQVPQVPNTTINLLLSFNHIRVVNATSFPLLEKLRLLELGTQYTPLIIEREAFRNLPNLTVLDIGYSHIQFLHTDAFQGLPNLIELRLFYCGFSDSILKDGYFRNLSSLAILDLSKNHIQSLHLHPSFGDLESLESIDLSRNEISLVCERDLEPLQGKRFSMFNLASNSLYRSISVNWEKCMNPFKSMFLEILDVSDNGWTVDIIRDFGHAINGTKISSLLLDRHIMGAGFGFHNIKEPDQGTFAALGMSSVINMDISHGYIFSLNFHLFETLKELKVLDISHNKVNKIAKEAFYGLDSLQALNLSYNLLGELYESDFYGLRKVAYIDLQKNHIGVIQEKTFKHLKNLKTLDLRDNAIKTVNFLPNLNTSFLSGNKLVSFQNVQIIAEFLDLAQNRLENLNDLYTLLQTPGLKFLILNQNRFSFCHQQYSPLKNHTLEQLYLSENMLQLVWQAGSCWDVFKRLSHLKALFLNNNYLDFLPPGVFSDLTALQILSLDGNRLTSLSPGVLPENLRVLLLSHNHLLSPDPTIFASLSHLGITHNKYICECETRNFILWLNQTNVTMFGSPEDVYCTYPDSFSGVSLYSISTEGCDEEEALKLINFSLFLFFTTTLTLFLTAVVMFTKFRGHCFFLWHKMVLRLVFKDHPQGVEEDQHKYDAYLCFSNKDFGWVQNALLTHLDSRYNSENRFNLCFEERDFLPGEDHISNIQDAIWSSRKTICIVTRHFLKDGWCIEAFNFAQSRYFSDLKDVLIMVVAGSLSQYQLMKYPPIRVFVQRQPYLRWPEDLQDVGWFLNKLSQCILTKKEEKKKSNNIPLQTVATIS
;
A
#
# COMPACT_ATOMS: atom_id res chain seq x y z
N MET A 1 -8.71 18.09 -17.18
CA MET A 1 -9.41 16.96 -17.80
C MET A 1 -8.99 16.70 -19.27
N ARG A 2 -8.67 17.69 -20.11
CA ARG A 2 -8.11 17.50 -21.48
C ARG A 2 -6.59 17.23 -21.47
N ILE A 3 -5.83 17.70 -20.50
CA ILE A 3 -4.39 17.40 -20.34
C ILE A 3 -4.17 15.92 -19.98
N ALA A 4 -5.09 15.32 -19.22
CA ALA A 4 -5.12 13.89 -19.01
C ALA A 4 -5.36 13.07 -20.29
N MET A 5 -5.96 13.68 -21.33
CA MET A 5 -6.17 13.01 -22.62
C MET A 5 -4.89 12.93 -23.47
N GLY A 6 -3.99 13.91 -23.43
CA GLY A 6 -2.70 13.83 -24.12
C GLY A 6 -1.76 12.78 -23.52
N HIS A 7 -1.65 12.75 -22.19
CA HIS A 7 -0.95 11.68 -21.48
C HIS A 7 -1.72 10.35 -21.52
N LEU A 8 -3.04 10.37 -21.60
CA LEU A 8 -3.87 9.17 -21.81
C LEU A 8 -3.70 8.63 -23.23
N LEU A 9 -3.48 9.50 -24.25
CA LEU A 9 -3.20 9.06 -25.61
C LEU A 9 -1.78 8.48 -25.73
N ALA A 10 -0.77 9.06 -25.05
CA ALA A 10 0.57 8.50 -24.94
C ALA A 10 0.57 7.20 -24.12
N PHE A 11 -0.26 7.11 -23.07
CA PHE A 11 -0.46 5.90 -22.29
C PHE A 11 -1.31 4.86 -23.06
N LEU A 12 -2.30 5.31 -23.87
CA LEU A 12 -3.05 4.43 -24.77
C LEU A 12 -2.21 3.96 -25.96
N LEU A 13 -1.26 4.76 -26.46
CA LEU A 13 -0.25 4.30 -27.43
C LEU A 13 0.75 3.33 -26.79
N GLY A 14 1.13 3.50 -25.53
CA GLY A 14 1.87 2.50 -24.73
C GLY A 14 1.07 1.22 -24.49
N LEU A 15 -0.24 1.34 -24.26
CA LEU A 15 -1.16 0.20 -24.15
C LEU A 15 -1.46 -0.46 -25.49
N VAL A 16 -1.34 0.26 -26.62
CA VAL A 16 -1.36 -0.37 -27.95
C VAL A 16 -0.13 -1.28 -28.13
N PHE A 17 0.99 -0.98 -27.49
CA PHE A 17 2.17 -1.85 -27.44
C PHE A 17 1.94 -3.16 -26.68
N GLU A 18 1.19 -3.13 -25.57
CA GLU A 18 0.76 -4.35 -24.88
C GLU A 18 -0.46 -5.01 -25.55
N ALA A 19 -1.34 -4.21 -26.19
CA ALA A 19 -2.51 -4.71 -26.90
C ALA A 19 -2.19 -5.39 -28.24
N THR A 20 -1.02 -5.13 -28.86
CA THR A 20 -0.61 -5.84 -30.08
C THR A 20 -0.34 -7.33 -29.83
N SER A 21 -0.02 -7.72 -28.60
CA SER A 21 0.03 -9.13 -28.21
C SER A 21 -1.37 -9.76 -28.03
N VAL A 22 -2.42 -8.95 -27.88
CA VAL A 22 -3.80 -9.40 -27.65
C VAL A 22 -4.61 -9.53 -28.97
N PHE A 23 -4.28 -8.74 -30.02
CA PHE A 23 -5.05 -8.74 -31.27
C PHE A 23 -4.49 -9.61 -32.39
N GLY A 24 -3.37 -10.30 -32.20
CA GLY A 24 -2.84 -11.30 -33.12
C GLY A 24 -2.46 -10.76 -34.53
N ILE A 25 -2.21 -9.43 -34.68
CA ILE A 25 -1.73 -8.85 -35.93
C ILE A 25 -0.21 -9.14 -36.02
N PRO A 26 0.27 -9.90 -37.02
CA PRO A 26 1.69 -10.17 -37.12
C PRO A 26 2.47 -8.87 -37.34
N SER A 27 3.60 -8.69 -36.66
CA SER A 27 4.52 -7.59 -36.91
C SER A 27 4.95 -7.59 -38.39
N CYS A 28 5.19 -6.39 -38.93
CA CYS A 28 5.57 -6.18 -40.34
C CYS A 28 4.46 -6.53 -41.38
N SER A 29 3.21 -6.24 -41.03
CA SER A 29 2.05 -6.46 -41.93
C SER A 29 1.05 -5.31 -41.86
N ALA A 30 0.20 -5.23 -42.86
CA ALA A 30 -0.95 -4.32 -42.90
C ALA A 30 -2.23 -5.15 -42.81
N ASP A 31 -3.11 -4.84 -41.84
CA ASP A 31 -4.43 -5.45 -41.71
C ASP A 31 -5.51 -4.36 -41.73
N GLY A 32 -6.24 -4.32 -42.83
CA GLY A 32 -7.36 -3.43 -43.03
C GLY A 32 -7.03 -1.93 -42.88
N GLN A 33 -7.22 -1.37 -41.69
CA GLN A 33 -7.06 0.06 -41.40
C GLN A 33 -5.75 0.42 -40.71
N ILE A 34 -5.01 -0.57 -40.18
CA ILE A 34 -3.77 -0.37 -39.44
C ILE A 34 -2.63 -1.08 -40.17
N ALA A 35 -1.53 -0.37 -40.42
CA ALA A 35 -0.30 -0.91 -40.97
C ALA A 35 0.82 -0.83 -39.91
N LEU A 36 1.20 -1.99 -39.38
CA LEU A 36 2.20 -2.13 -38.31
C LEU A 36 3.53 -2.57 -38.91
N TYR A 37 4.42 -1.62 -39.15
CA TYR A 37 5.78 -1.87 -39.68
C TYR A 37 6.85 -1.43 -38.68
N HIS A 38 6.56 -1.56 -37.41
CA HIS A 38 7.45 -1.20 -36.31
C HIS A 38 8.58 -2.22 -36.18
N SER A 39 9.84 -1.78 -36.12
CA SER A 39 11.02 -2.65 -36.00
C SER A 39 11.16 -3.70 -37.11
N CYS A 40 10.79 -3.35 -38.34
CA CYS A 40 10.79 -4.29 -39.46
C CYS A 40 12.04 -4.23 -40.35
N ASN A 41 13.08 -3.54 -39.92
CA ASN A 41 14.34 -3.36 -40.63
C ASN A 41 14.17 -2.73 -42.04
N LEU A 42 13.17 -1.86 -42.18
CA LEU A 42 12.86 -1.21 -43.45
C LEU A 42 13.88 -0.08 -43.73
N THR A 43 14.36 -0.02 -45.00
CA THR A 43 15.19 1.07 -45.52
C THR A 43 14.40 2.07 -46.37
N GLN A 44 13.19 1.74 -46.73
CA GLN A 44 12.25 2.56 -47.50
C GLN A 44 10.82 2.35 -46.97
N VAL A 45 9.93 3.31 -47.31
CA VAL A 45 8.49 3.17 -46.99
C VAL A 45 7.89 1.99 -47.74
N PRO A 46 7.23 1.04 -47.06
CA PRO A 46 6.62 -0.12 -47.68
C PRO A 46 5.34 0.27 -48.46
N GLN A 47 4.94 -0.57 -49.41
CA GLN A 47 3.62 -0.44 -50.02
C GLN A 47 2.54 -0.82 -49.02
N VAL A 48 1.58 0.08 -48.84
CA VAL A 48 0.46 -0.13 -47.89
C VAL A 48 -0.87 -0.04 -48.60
N PRO A 49 -1.93 -0.71 -48.14
CA PRO A 49 -3.27 -0.62 -48.72
C PRO A 49 -3.83 0.80 -48.66
N ASN A 50 -4.60 1.20 -49.69
CA ASN A 50 -5.28 2.52 -49.71
C ASN A 50 -6.37 2.68 -48.62
N THR A 51 -6.71 1.60 -47.90
CA THR A 51 -7.62 1.58 -46.75
C THR A 51 -6.98 1.97 -45.46
N THR A 52 -5.64 2.06 -45.41
CA THR A 52 -4.86 2.34 -44.20
C THR A 52 -5.21 3.71 -43.63
N ILE A 53 -5.52 3.73 -42.35
CA ILE A 53 -5.81 4.95 -41.54
C ILE A 53 -4.60 5.31 -40.69
N ASN A 54 -3.95 4.31 -40.10
CA ASN A 54 -2.78 4.49 -39.23
C ASN A 54 -1.60 3.71 -39.83
N LEU A 55 -0.47 4.39 -40.02
CA LEU A 55 0.77 3.81 -40.54
C LEU A 55 1.91 4.05 -39.51
N LEU A 56 2.43 2.97 -38.94
CA LEU A 56 3.47 3.00 -37.91
C LEU A 56 4.78 2.44 -38.48
N LEU A 57 5.79 3.31 -38.64
CA LEU A 57 7.07 3.02 -39.29
C LEU A 57 8.27 3.22 -38.34
N SER A 58 8.07 3.38 -37.06
CA SER A 58 9.12 3.61 -36.09
C SER A 58 10.10 2.44 -35.95
N PHE A 59 11.31 2.71 -35.46
CA PHE A 59 12.39 1.75 -35.24
C PHE A 59 12.82 1.01 -36.52
N ASN A 60 12.96 1.75 -37.61
CA ASN A 60 13.45 1.25 -38.90
C ASN A 60 14.75 1.97 -39.34
N HIS A 61 15.16 1.79 -40.58
CA HIS A 61 16.36 2.37 -41.16
C HIS A 61 16.02 3.25 -42.40
N ILE A 62 14.85 3.89 -42.38
CA ILE A 62 14.44 4.76 -43.47
C ILE A 62 15.31 6.01 -43.47
N ARG A 63 16.01 6.23 -44.57
CA ARG A 63 16.98 7.33 -44.71
C ARG A 63 16.43 8.53 -45.43
N VAL A 64 15.65 8.33 -46.46
CA VAL A 64 15.13 9.41 -47.34
C VAL A 64 13.62 9.29 -47.50
N VAL A 65 12.93 10.42 -47.31
CA VAL A 65 11.51 10.59 -47.58
C VAL A 65 11.36 11.76 -48.54
N ASN A 66 10.77 11.45 -49.70
CA ASN A 66 10.54 12.43 -50.77
C ASN A 66 9.12 12.31 -51.31
N ALA A 67 8.79 13.13 -52.35
CA ALA A 67 7.45 13.24 -52.93
C ALA A 67 6.91 11.91 -53.50
N THR A 68 7.74 10.90 -53.71
CA THR A 68 7.35 9.58 -54.25
C THR A 68 7.40 8.47 -53.21
N SER A 69 7.83 8.77 -52.01
CA SER A 69 7.97 7.76 -50.95
C SER A 69 6.65 7.16 -50.52
N PHE A 70 5.58 7.91 -50.54
CA PHE A 70 4.23 7.43 -50.24
C PHE A 70 3.37 7.36 -51.51
N PRO A 71 2.58 6.30 -51.70
CA PRO A 71 1.49 6.31 -52.66
C PRO A 71 0.40 7.30 -52.20
N LEU A 72 -0.60 7.60 -53.01
CA LEU A 72 -1.73 8.44 -52.61
C LEU A 72 -2.58 7.68 -51.56
N LEU A 73 -2.56 8.15 -50.31
CA LEU A 73 -3.28 7.54 -49.19
C LEU A 73 -4.33 8.52 -48.64
N GLU A 74 -5.48 8.59 -49.30
CA GLU A 74 -6.57 9.53 -48.93
C GLU A 74 -7.20 9.25 -47.53
N LYS A 75 -7.08 8.00 -47.04
CA LYS A 75 -7.65 7.62 -45.75
C LYS A 75 -6.70 7.75 -44.59
N LEU A 76 -5.41 7.94 -44.84
CA LEU A 76 -4.40 8.03 -43.79
C LEU A 76 -4.62 9.25 -42.89
N ARG A 77 -4.69 9.02 -41.60
CA ARG A 77 -4.87 10.03 -40.57
C ARG A 77 -3.65 10.18 -39.68
N LEU A 78 -2.98 9.07 -39.37
CA LEU A 78 -1.81 9.06 -38.51
C LEU A 78 -0.63 8.41 -39.22
N LEU A 79 0.49 9.12 -39.25
CA LEU A 79 1.78 8.61 -39.70
C LEU A 79 2.81 8.76 -38.55
N GLU A 80 3.32 7.64 -38.07
CA GLU A 80 4.44 7.58 -37.17
C GLU A 80 5.70 7.14 -37.92
N LEU A 81 6.64 8.05 -38.07
CA LEU A 81 7.91 7.86 -38.78
C LEU A 81 9.10 8.08 -37.87
N GLY A 82 8.86 8.32 -36.56
CA GLY A 82 9.87 8.62 -35.58
C GLY A 82 10.81 7.46 -35.27
N THR A 83 11.86 7.75 -34.45
CA THR A 83 12.81 6.74 -33.95
C THR A 83 13.48 5.93 -35.05
N GLN A 84 13.99 6.62 -36.12
CA GLN A 84 14.77 5.94 -37.14
C GLN A 84 16.21 5.72 -36.67
N TYR A 85 16.77 4.52 -36.92
CA TYR A 85 18.16 4.19 -36.58
C TYR A 85 19.20 4.85 -37.49
N THR A 86 18.76 5.41 -38.65
CA THR A 86 19.60 6.13 -39.62
C THR A 86 19.21 7.59 -39.69
N PRO A 87 20.17 8.52 -39.92
CA PRO A 87 19.83 9.93 -40.15
C PRO A 87 18.83 10.09 -41.26
N LEU A 88 17.72 10.84 -40.97
CA LEU A 88 16.59 11.01 -41.89
C LEU A 88 16.75 12.28 -42.73
N ILE A 89 16.52 12.17 -44.03
CA ILE A 89 16.47 13.27 -45.01
C ILE A 89 15.05 13.41 -45.47
N ILE A 90 14.45 14.58 -45.32
CA ILE A 90 13.08 14.88 -45.73
C ILE A 90 13.13 15.94 -46.82
N GLU A 91 12.84 15.51 -48.05
CA GLU A 91 12.94 16.37 -49.21
C GLU A 91 11.65 17.20 -49.43
N ARG A 92 11.67 18.02 -50.49
CA ARG A 92 10.54 18.86 -50.88
C ARG A 92 9.27 18.04 -51.09
N GLU A 93 8.13 18.55 -50.56
CA GLU A 93 6.80 17.92 -50.75
C GLU A 93 6.75 16.42 -50.36
N ALA A 94 7.52 16.01 -49.36
CA ALA A 94 7.71 14.60 -48.98
C ALA A 94 6.40 13.89 -48.61
N PHE A 95 5.41 14.62 -48.13
CA PHE A 95 4.13 14.10 -47.66
C PHE A 95 2.92 14.50 -48.53
N ARG A 96 3.15 15.03 -49.73
CA ARG A 96 2.08 15.60 -50.58
C ARG A 96 0.97 14.60 -50.94
N ASN A 97 1.26 13.30 -50.91
CA ASN A 97 0.31 12.23 -51.25
C ASN A 97 -0.53 11.77 -50.03
N LEU A 98 -0.48 12.55 -48.92
CA LEU A 98 -1.19 12.29 -47.64
C LEU A 98 -2.17 13.42 -47.31
N PRO A 99 -3.12 13.78 -48.18
CA PRO A 99 -3.91 15.04 -48.10
C PRO A 99 -4.79 15.12 -46.85
N ASN A 100 -5.16 14.00 -46.25
CA ASN A 100 -6.02 13.92 -45.06
C ASN A 100 -5.28 13.54 -43.77
N LEU A 101 -3.93 13.61 -43.78
CA LEU A 101 -3.13 13.33 -42.60
C LEU A 101 -3.45 14.37 -41.54
N THR A 102 -3.75 13.90 -40.33
CA THR A 102 -4.06 14.73 -39.16
C THR A 102 -2.94 14.74 -38.12
N VAL A 103 -2.18 13.65 -38.00
CA VAL A 103 -1.07 13.53 -37.06
C VAL A 103 0.17 13.02 -37.79
N LEU A 104 1.26 13.76 -37.68
CA LEU A 104 2.57 13.37 -38.19
C LEU A 104 3.58 13.37 -37.05
N ASP A 105 4.12 12.21 -36.72
CA ASP A 105 5.14 12.03 -35.69
C ASP A 105 6.48 11.61 -36.36
N ILE A 106 7.50 12.46 -36.20
CA ILE A 106 8.86 12.22 -36.66
C ILE A 106 9.86 12.24 -35.48
N GLY A 107 9.35 12.32 -34.27
CA GLY A 107 10.13 12.45 -33.06
C GLY A 107 11.18 11.33 -32.86
N TYR A 108 12.18 11.60 -32.04
CA TYR A 108 13.35 10.73 -31.82
C TYR A 108 14.12 10.31 -33.08
N SER A 109 14.10 11.14 -34.15
CA SER A 109 14.87 10.87 -35.37
C SER A 109 15.95 11.94 -35.56
N HIS A 110 17.18 11.52 -35.81
CA HIS A 110 18.21 12.48 -36.20
C HIS A 110 17.93 12.98 -37.62
N ILE A 111 17.44 14.24 -37.74
CA ILE A 111 17.14 14.85 -39.02
C ILE A 111 18.42 15.44 -39.61
N GLN A 112 18.99 14.81 -40.64
CA GLN A 112 20.15 15.31 -41.32
C GLN A 112 19.83 16.49 -42.24
N PHE A 113 18.65 16.47 -42.87
CA PHE A 113 18.19 17.56 -43.76
C PHE A 113 16.66 17.59 -43.78
N LEU A 114 16.08 18.79 -43.67
CA LEU A 114 14.66 19.06 -43.83
C LEU A 114 14.50 20.21 -44.82
N HIS A 115 13.78 19.96 -45.92
CA HIS A 115 13.49 21.01 -46.89
C HIS A 115 12.41 21.95 -46.35
N THR A 116 12.49 23.24 -46.61
CA THR A 116 11.51 24.25 -46.12
C THR A 116 10.07 24.00 -46.60
N ASP A 117 9.89 23.36 -47.77
CA ASP A 117 8.59 22.93 -48.31
C ASP A 117 8.28 21.44 -48.06
N ALA A 118 8.93 20.80 -47.08
CA ALA A 118 8.75 19.37 -46.80
C ALA A 118 7.30 19.02 -46.45
N PHE A 119 6.63 19.89 -45.69
CA PHE A 119 5.24 19.72 -45.24
C PHE A 119 4.19 20.29 -46.19
N GLN A 120 4.58 20.76 -47.39
CA GLN A 120 3.63 21.21 -48.38
C GLN A 120 2.72 20.06 -48.85
N GLY A 121 1.41 20.28 -48.90
CA GLY A 121 0.42 19.26 -49.24
C GLY A 121 -0.26 18.59 -48.05
N LEU A 122 -0.10 19.12 -46.82
CA LEU A 122 -0.75 18.65 -45.61
C LEU A 122 -1.75 19.68 -45.06
N PRO A 123 -2.82 20.03 -45.76
CA PRO A 123 -3.76 21.10 -45.36
C PRO A 123 -4.57 20.73 -44.11
N ASN A 124 -4.73 19.44 -43.82
CA ASN A 124 -5.54 18.90 -42.73
C ASN A 124 -4.70 18.48 -41.52
N LEU A 125 -3.36 18.75 -41.51
CA LEU A 125 -2.50 18.39 -40.41
C LEU A 125 -2.84 19.20 -39.17
N ILE A 126 -3.22 18.50 -38.09
CA ILE A 126 -3.60 19.10 -36.82
C ILE A 126 -2.44 19.04 -35.80
N GLU A 127 -1.69 17.94 -35.81
CA GLU A 127 -0.61 17.70 -34.85
C GLU A 127 0.67 17.30 -35.58
N LEU A 128 1.76 18.04 -35.28
CA LEU A 128 3.11 17.77 -35.80
C LEU A 128 4.08 17.61 -34.65
N ARG A 129 4.68 16.40 -34.53
CA ARG A 129 5.65 16.06 -33.50
C ARG A 129 7.06 15.97 -34.10
N LEU A 130 7.95 16.87 -33.65
CA LEU A 130 9.35 17.01 -34.09
C LEU A 130 10.29 17.00 -32.86
N PHE A 131 9.92 16.32 -31.80
CA PHE A 131 10.69 16.30 -30.56
C PHE A 131 11.94 15.41 -30.69
N TYR A 132 13.04 15.86 -30.06
CA TYR A 132 14.33 15.14 -30.08
C TYR A 132 14.85 14.82 -31.48
N CYS A 133 14.81 15.82 -32.38
CA CYS A 133 15.23 15.69 -33.77
C CYS A 133 16.57 16.38 -34.10
N GLY A 134 17.15 17.10 -33.13
CA GLY A 134 18.39 17.84 -33.29
C GLY A 134 18.24 19.19 -34.00
N PHE A 135 17.04 19.78 -34.00
CA PHE A 135 16.78 21.08 -34.62
C PHE A 135 17.38 22.24 -33.82
N SER A 136 17.89 23.24 -34.54
CA SER A 136 18.33 24.52 -34.01
C SER A 136 17.32 25.64 -34.36
N ASP A 137 17.66 26.89 -34.10
CA ASP A 137 16.81 28.07 -34.31
C ASP A 137 16.22 28.19 -35.73
N SER A 138 16.89 27.62 -36.73
CA SER A 138 16.43 27.66 -38.14
C SER A 138 15.03 27.09 -38.32
N ILE A 139 14.64 26.09 -37.55
CA ILE A 139 13.30 25.47 -37.65
C ILE A 139 12.18 26.50 -37.41
N LEU A 140 12.41 27.52 -36.60
CA LEU A 140 11.45 28.59 -36.30
C LEU A 140 11.55 29.78 -37.27
N LYS A 141 12.77 30.03 -37.83
CA LYS A 141 13.07 31.22 -38.64
C LYS A 141 12.79 31.06 -40.14
N ASP A 142 12.91 29.84 -40.69
CA ASP A 142 12.98 29.63 -42.13
C ASP A 142 11.63 29.24 -42.79
N GLY A 143 10.52 29.38 -42.05
CA GLY A 143 9.15 29.26 -42.58
C GLY A 143 8.70 27.86 -42.96
N TYR A 144 9.23 26.81 -42.33
CA TYR A 144 8.87 25.40 -42.56
C TYR A 144 7.38 25.09 -42.38
N PHE A 145 6.65 25.84 -41.54
CA PHE A 145 5.25 25.57 -41.17
C PHE A 145 4.23 26.41 -41.99
N ARG A 146 4.66 27.25 -42.90
CA ARG A 146 3.84 28.23 -43.61
C ARG A 146 2.61 27.68 -44.35
N ASN A 147 2.58 26.40 -44.70
CA ASN A 147 1.50 25.75 -45.47
C ASN A 147 0.57 24.90 -44.60
N LEU A 148 0.73 24.93 -43.30
CA LEU A 148 -0.02 24.05 -42.35
C LEU A 148 -1.18 24.80 -41.69
N SER A 149 -2.19 25.17 -42.51
CA SER A 149 -3.31 26.05 -42.05
C SER A 149 -4.17 25.45 -40.92
N SER A 150 -4.23 24.12 -40.80
CA SER A 150 -5.00 23.42 -39.75
C SER A 150 -4.16 23.05 -38.54
N LEU A 151 -2.86 23.39 -38.52
CA LEU A 151 -1.97 23.00 -37.42
C LEU A 151 -2.42 23.62 -36.11
N ALA A 152 -2.77 22.76 -35.16
CA ALA A 152 -3.19 23.14 -33.80
C ALA A 152 -2.12 22.85 -32.76
N ILE A 153 -1.35 21.74 -32.92
CA ILE A 153 -0.36 21.28 -31.96
C ILE A 153 1.00 21.11 -32.64
N LEU A 154 2.00 21.84 -32.14
CA LEU A 154 3.38 21.77 -32.61
C LEU A 154 4.29 21.39 -31.44
N ASP A 155 4.92 20.21 -31.48
CA ASP A 155 5.90 19.74 -30.51
C ASP A 155 7.31 19.82 -31.07
N LEU A 156 8.10 20.75 -30.54
CA LEU A 156 9.53 20.98 -30.83
C LEU A 156 10.39 20.71 -29.57
N SER A 157 9.87 19.99 -28.62
CA SER A 157 10.57 19.74 -27.36
C SER A 157 11.86 18.91 -27.55
N LYS A 158 12.79 19.01 -26.61
CA LYS A 158 14.06 18.26 -26.60
C LYS A 158 14.91 18.45 -27.87
N ASN A 159 14.97 19.67 -28.37
CA ASN A 159 15.85 20.04 -29.49
C ASN A 159 16.99 20.97 -28.98
N HIS A 160 17.69 21.67 -29.87
CA HIS A 160 18.78 22.58 -29.56
C HIS A 160 18.46 24.03 -29.91
N ILE A 161 17.20 24.42 -29.72
CA ILE A 161 16.71 25.79 -29.99
C ILE A 161 17.23 26.72 -28.89
N GLN A 162 17.96 27.77 -29.26
CA GLN A 162 18.57 28.73 -28.34
C GLN A 162 17.83 30.07 -28.28
N SER A 163 17.15 30.42 -29.37
CA SER A 163 16.41 31.66 -29.49
C SER A 163 15.09 31.52 -30.23
N LEU A 164 14.06 32.26 -29.78
CA LEU A 164 12.72 32.24 -30.35
C LEU A 164 12.56 33.43 -31.32
N HIS A 165 13.00 33.30 -32.58
CA HIS A 165 12.73 34.25 -33.61
C HIS A 165 11.79 33.62 -34.61
N LEU A 166 10.49 33.86 -34.47
CA LEU A 166 9.48 33.20 -35.26
C LEU A 166 9.35 33.82 -36.65
N HIS A 167 9.25 32.97 -37.68
CA HIS A 167 8.92 33.42 -39.01
C HIS A 167 7.51 34.06 -39.05
N PRO A 168 7.28 35.16 -39.82
CA PRO A 168 5.98 35.84 -39.85
C PRO A 168 4.78 34.94 -40.16
N SER A 169 4.99 33.83 -40.89
CA SER A 169 3.93 32.87 -41.20
C SER A 169 3.30 32.17 -40.02
N PHE A 170 3.90 32.20 -38.84
CA PHE A 170 3.24 31.75 -37.60
C PHE A 170 1.98 32.58 -37.30
N GLY A 171 1.92 33.85 -37.81
CA GLY A 171 0.72 34.68 -37.77
C GLY A 171 -0.47 34.08 -38.52
N ASP A 172 -0.19 33.41 -39.65
CA ASP A 172 -1.20 32.82 -40.54
C ASP A 172 -1.74 31.44 -40.00
N LEU A 173 -1.09 30.85 -39.00
CA LEU A 173 -1.55 29.60 -38.41
C LEU A 173 -2.71 29.85 -37.42
N GLU A 174 -3.92 30.08 -37.96
CA GLU A 174 -5.09 30.42 -37.15
C GLU A 174 -5.51 29.37 -36.13
N SER A 175 -5.31 28.10 -36.48
CA SER A 175 -5.67 26.98 -35.61
C SER A 175 -4.66 26.67 -34.50
N LEU A 176 -3.46 27.28 -34.52
CA LEU A 176 -2.37 26.96 -33.61
C LEU A 176 -2.73 27.34 -32.16
N GLU A 177 -2.92 26.33 -31.33
CA GLU A 177 -3.35 26.47 -29.93
C GLU A 177 -2.39 25.83 -28.92
N SER A 178 -1.41 25.01 -29.39
CA SER A 178 -0.43 24.39 -28.50
C SER A 178 0.97 24.37 -29.11
N ILE A 179 1.94 24.92 -28.39
CA ILE A 179 3.36 24.88 -28.77
C ILE A 179 4.16 24.31 -27.58
N ASP A 180 4.89 23.23 -27.82
CA ASP A 180 5.84 22.66 -26.86
C ASP A 180 7.27 22.95 -27.32
N LEU A 181 7.98 23.78 -26.55
CA LEU A 181 9.38 24.14 -26.72
C LEU A 181 10.21 23.69 -25.50
N SER A 182 9.67 22.79 -24.69
CA SER A 182 10.34 22.36 -23.47
C SER A 182 11.65 21.57 -23.77
N ARG A 183 12.55 21.60 -22.81
CA ARG A 183 13.82 20.88 -22.91
C ARG A 183 14.64 21.28 -24.15
N ASN A 184 14.71 22.58 -24.39
CA ASN A 184 15.60 23.21 -25.35
C ASN A 184 16.69 24.02 -24.61
N GLU A 185 17.38 24.88 -25.33
CA GLU A 185 18.47 25.71 -24.78
C GLU A 185 18.09 27.21 -24.79
N ILE A 186 16.81 27.51 -24.78
CA ILE A 186 16.28 28.88 -24.90
C ILE A 186 16.71 29.68 -23.66
N SER A 187 17.40 30.81 -23.88
CA SER A 187 17.93 31.64 -22.80
C SER A 187 17.16 32.95 -22.59
N LEU A 188 16.47 33.46 -23.58
CA LEU A 188 15.75 34.71 -23.54
C LEU A 188 14.53 34.69 -24.48
N VAL A 189 13.43 35.27 -24.05
CA VAL A 189 12.21 35.50 -24.85
C VAL A 189 11.70 36.91 -24.59
N CYS A 190 11.61 37.70 -25.63
CA CYS A 190 11.10 39.09 -25.60
C CYS A 190 9.86 39.29 -26.51
N GLU A 191 9.17 40.43 -26.40
CA GLU A 191 7.94 40.72 -27.16
C GLU A 191 8.11 40.52 -28.67
N ARG A 192 9.27 40.98 -29.23
CA ARG A 192 9.56 40.81 -30.67
C ARG A 192 9.73 39.38 -31.12
N ASP A 193 10.15 38.51 -30.25
CA ASP A 193 10.40 37.09 -30.59
C ASP A 193 9.08 36.34 -30.84
N LEU A 194 7.99 36.78 -30.19
CA LEU A 194 6.65 36.22 -30.30
C LEU A 194 5.66 37.14 -31.03
N GLU A 195 6.16 38.15 -31.74
CA GLU A 195 5.30 39.12 -32.46
C GLU A 195 4.25 38.46 -33.36
N PRO A 196 4.57 37.40 -34.17
CA PRO A 196 3.59 36.73 -35.00
C PRO A 196 2.46 36.02 -34.22
N LEU A 197 2.64 35.77 -32.95
CA LEU A 197 1.65 35.06 -32.08
C LEU A 197 0.78 36.02 -31.26
N GLN A 198 1.03 37.31 -31.32
CA GLN A 198 0.24 38.27 -30.57
C GLN A 198 -1.24 38.24 -30.99
N GLY A 199 -2.13 38.35 -30.02
CA GLY A 199 -3.58 38.23 -30.19
C GLY A 199 -4.16 36.85 -30.30
N LYS A 200 -3.31 35.81 -30.41
CA LYS A 200 -3.76 34.42 -30.46
C LYS A 200 -4.09 33.86 -29.06
N ARG A 201 -4.87 32.78 -29.07
CA ARG A 201 -5.22 31.99 -27.87
C ARG A 201 -4.47 30.65 -27.90
N PHE A 202 -3.80 30.37 -26.82
CA PHE A 202 -3.11 29.08 -26.62
C PHE A 202 -3.76 28.30 -25.49
N SER A 203 -4.05 27.01 -25.73
CA SER A 203 -4.39 26.03 -24.72
C SER A 203 -3.15 25.67 -23.91
N MET A 204 -1.95 25.62 -24.57
CA MET A 204 -0.68 25.36 -23.90
C MET A 204 0.47 26.05 -24.62
N PHE A 205 1.26 26.79 -23.85
CA PHE A 205 2.54 27.34 -24.28
C PHE A 205 3.64 26.88 -23.33
N ASN A 206 4.46 25.93 -23.76
CA ASN A 206 5.42 25.21 -22.93
C ASN A 206 6.85 25.64 -23.21
N LEU A 207 7.51 26.25 -22.21
CA LEU A 207 8.90 26.65 -22.20
C LEU A 207 9.68 25.98 -21.05
N ALA A 208 9.17 24.88 -20.51
CA ALA A 208 9.77 24.21 -19.36
C ALA A 208 11.15 23.61 -19.67
N SER A 209 11.96 23.45 -18.64
CA SER A 209 13.30 22.82 -18.74
C SER A 209 14.20 23.47 -19.82
N ASN A 210 14.23 24.78 -19.84
CA ASN A 210 15.13 25.61 -20.65
C ASN A 210 16.18 26.30 -19.75
N SER A 211 16.80 27.36 -20.22
CA SER A 211 17.73 28.17 -19.45
C SER A 211 17.30 29.64 -19.41
N LEU A 212 15.99 29.87 -19.40
CA LEU A 212 15.40 31.21 -19.50
C LEU A 212 15.90 32.13 -18.38
N TYR A 213 16.45 33.30 -18.76
CA TYR A 213 16.85 34.39 -17.86
C TYR A 213 17.87 33.99 -16.76
N ARG A 214 18.44 32.80 -16.82
CA ARG A 214 19.24 32.21 -15.73
C ARG A 214 20.60 32.88 -15.55
N SER A 215 21.23 33.33 -16.62
CA SER A 215 22.59 33.89 -16.64
C SER A 215 22.65 35.34 -17.16
N ILE A 216 21.52 35.96 -17.52
CA ILE A 216 21.47 37.23 -18.18
C ILE A 216 20.69 38.21 -17.29
N SER A 217 21.27 39.37 -16.97
CA SER A 217 20.51 40.48 -16.41
C SER A 217 19.62 41.09 -17.52
N VAL A 218 18.37 40.72 -17.55
CA VAL A 218 17.41 41.11 -18.59
C VAL A 218 17.05 42.62 -18.42
N ASN A 219 17.25 43.40 -19.43
CA ASN A 219 16.69 44.76 -19.49
C ASN A 219 15.23 44.66 -19.95
N TRP A 220 14.29 44.53 -19.00
CA TRP A 220 12.88 44.37 -19.26
C TRP A 220 12.24 45.56 -19.99
N GLU A 221 12.79 46.78 -19.87
CA GLU A 221 12.34 47.95 -20.64
C GLU A 221 12.55 47.76 -22.14
N LYS A 222 13.62 47.07 -22.55
CA LYS A 222 13.91 46.75 -23.95
C LYS A 222 13.29 45.43 -24.40
N CYS A 223 13.21 44.46 -23.52
CA CYS A 223 12.65 43.15 -23.79
C CYS A 223 11.13 43.22 -23.91
N MET A 224 10.47 44.00 -23.08
CA MET A 224 8.99 44.15 -22.97
C MET A 224 8.28 42.83 -22.68
N ASN A 225 6.96 42.83 -22.67
CA ASN A 225 6.16 41.67 -22.32
C ASN A 225 6.02 40.72 -23.50
N PRO A 226 6.64 39.52 -23.47
CA PRO A 226 6.57 38.56 -24.58
C PRO A 226 5.15 38.05 -24.88
N PHE A 227 4.24 38.08 -23.90
CA PHE A 227 2.88 37.52 -23.99
C PHE A 227 1.79 38.60 -23.95
N LYS A 228 2.11 39.85 -24.21
CA LYS A 228 1.30 41.05 -23.96
C LYS A 228 -0.17 40.95 -24.40
N SER A 229 -0.44 40.46 -25.59
CA SER A 229 -1.80 40.36 -26.15
C SER A 229 -2.27 38.93 -26.32
N MET A 230 -1.49 37.96 -25.80
CA MET A 230 -1.83 36.53 -25.91
C MET A 230 -2.81 36.15 -24.82
N PHE A 231 -3.61 35.11 -25.10
CA PHE A 231 -4.47 34.43 -24.12
C PHE A 231 -3.92 33.03 -23.87
N LEU A 232 -3.40 32.80 -22.68
CA LEU A 232 -2.76 31.55 -22.35
C LEU A 232 -3.64 30.76 -21.35
N GLU A 233 -4.15 29.60 -21.75
CA GLU A 233 -4.82 28.72 -20.82
C GLU A 233 -3.78 28.10 -19.87
N ILE A 234 -2.66 27.62 -20.42
CA ILE A 234 -1.51 27.14 -19.66
C ILE A 234 -0.23 27.79 -20.17
N LEU A 235 0.49 28.45 -19.29
CA LEU A 235 1.88 28.85 -19.50
C LEU A 235 2.77 28.02 -18.60
N ASP A 236 3.61 27.21 -19.21
CA ASP A 236 4.58 26.38 -18.49
C ASP A 236 5.99 26.95 -18.69
N VAL A 237 6.56 27.46 -17.60
CA VAL A 237 7.94 27.96 -17.54
C VAL A 237 8.75 27.23 -16.45
N SER A 238 8.27 26.05 -16.03
CA SER A 238 8.88 25.25 -14.97
C SER A 238 10.31 24.79 -15.31
N ASP A 239 11.06 24.37 -14.30
CA ASP A 239 12.43 23.82 -14.42
C ASP A 239 13.43 24.70 -15.20
N ASN A 240 13.31 26.03 -15.11
CA ASN A 240 14.27 26.96 -15.69
C ASN A 240 15.36 27.43 -14.71
N GLY A 241 15.37 26.90 -13.48
CA GLY A 241 16.34 27.21 -12.45
C GLY A 241 16.21 28.66 -11.90
N TRP A 242 15.00 29.23 -11.88
CA TRP A 242 14.77 30.60 -11.43
C TRP A 242 14.89 30.77 -9.93
N THR A 243 15.47 31.92 -9.53
CA THR A 243 15.47 32.41 -8.15
C THR A 243 14.22 33.25 -7.89
N VAL A 244 13.97 33.59 -6.63
CA VAL A 244 12.90 34.51 -6.20
C VAL A 244 12.96 35.86 -6.97
N ASP A 245 14.15 36.41 -7.16
CA ASP A 245 14.31 37.69 -7.84
C ASP A 245 13.93 37.58 -9.33
N ILE A 246 14.30 36.49 -10.00
CA ILE A 246 13.93 36.26 -11.41
C ILE A 246 12.41 36.11 -11.55
N ILE A 247 11.75 35.35 -10.64
CA ILE A 247 10.30 35.16 -10.64
C ILE A 247 9.58 36.50 -10.44
N ARG A 248 10.08 37.35 -9.54
CA ARG A 248 9.54 38.70 -9.31
C ARG A 248 9.64 39.55 -10.58
N ASP A 249 10.81 39.62 -11.19
CA ASP A 249 11.05 40.41 -12.41
C ASP A 249 10.24 39.88 -13.57
N PHE A 250 10.16 38.58 -13.76
CA PHE A 250 9.31 37.93 -14.76
C PHE A 250 7.83 38.30 -14.54
N GLY A 251 7.35 38.20 -13.29
CA GLY A 251 5.98 38.60 -12.92
C GLY A 251 5.68 40.06 -13.29
N HIS A 252 6.62 40.96 -13.07
CA HIS A 252 6.49 42.38 -13.51
C HIS A 252 6.45 42.49 -15.03
N ALA A 253 7.27 41.73 -15.75
CA ALA A 253 7.33 41.78 -17.21
C ALA A 253 6.02 41.30 -17.87
N ILE A 254 5.40 40.23 -17.34
CA ILE A 254 4.17 39.65 -17.86
C ILE A 254 2.90 40.24 -17.25
N ASN A 255 3.03 41.31 -16.48
CA ASN A 255 1.90 41.94 -15.80
C ASN A 255 0.77 42.31 -16.78
N GLY A 256 -0.47 41.92 -16.45
CA GLY A 256 -1.66 42.11 -17.28
C GLY A 256 -1.87 41.09 -18.39
N THR A 257 -0.97 40.15 -18.59
CA THR A 257 -1.19 38.99 -19.50
C THR A 257 -2.29 38.09 -18.94
N LYS A 258 -3.19 37.63 -19.80
CA LYS A 258 -4.27 36.70 -19.40
C LYS A 258 -3.78 35.29 -19.40
N ILE A 259 -3.51 34.76 -18.20
CA ILE A 259 -2.98 33.41 -17.97
C ILE A 259 -3.93 32.69 -17.03
N SER A 260 -4.51 31.56 -17.43
CA SER A 260 -5.39 30.79 -16.52
C SER A 260 -4.58 29.89 -15.58
N SER A 261 -3.57 29.17 -16.09
CA SER A 261 -2.71 28.29 -15.31
C SER A 261 -1.25 28.65 -15.55
N LEU A 262 -0.52 28.99 -14.48
CA LEU A 262 0.90 29.30 -14.51
C LEU A 262 1.68 28.20 -13.78
N LEU A 263 2.53 27.48 -14.52
CA LEU A 263 3.40 26.45 -13.97
C LEU A 263 4.80 27.02 -13.73
N LEU A 264 5.21 27.03 -12.46
CA LEU A 264 6.48 27.54 -11.93
C LEU A 264 7.16 26.46 -11.06
N ASP A 265 6.92 25.20 -11.32
CA ASP A 265 7.49 24.12 -10.54
C ASP A 265 8.98 23.86 -10.85
N ARG A 266 9.69 23.13 -9.98
CA ARG A 266 11.11 22.77 -10.11
C ARG A 266 12.07 23.94 -10.25
N HIS A 267 11.76 25.10 -9.69
CA HIS A 267 12.68 26.22 -9.59
C HIS A 267 13.55 26.15 -8.33
N ILE A 268 14.66 26.91 -8.33
CA ILE A 268 15.57 27.01 -7.15
C ILE A 268 15.09 28.08 -6.15
N MET A 269 13.80 28.35 -6.11
CA MET A 269 13.14 29.28 -5.19
C MET A 269 13.13 28.70 -3.77
N GLY A 270 13.63 29.48 -2.80
CA GLY A 270 13.64 29.13 -1.38
C GLY A 270 15.03 28.80 -0.83
N ALA A 271 15.21 28.96 0.49
CA ALA A 271 16.48 28.74 1.19
C ALA A 271 16.80 27.26 1.43
N GLY A 272 15.84 26.36 1.30
CA GLY A 272 16.01 24.94 1.59
C GLY A 272 16.52 24.71 3.02
N PHE A 273 17.59 23.94 3.17
CA PHE A 273 18.26 23.71 4.46
C PHE A 273 19.43 24.66 4.75
N GLY A 274 19.45 25.86 4.16
CA GLY A 274 20.47 26.87 4.43
C GLY A 274 21.72 26.79 3.56
N PHE A 275 21.68 26.11 2.44
CA PHE A 275 22.75 26.13 1.45
C PHE A 275 22.56 27.30 0.48
N HIS A 276 23.57 28.19 0.41
CA HIS A 276 23.84 29.16 -0.66
C HIS A 276 23.05 30.45 -0.77
N ASN A 277 22.63 31.13 0.30
CA ASN A 277 22.03 32.47 0.23
C ASN A 277 20.83 32.61 -0.75
N ILE A 278 20.12 31.55 -1.04
CA ILE A 278 18.87 31.57 -1.82
C ILE A 278 17.80 32.16 -0.90
N LYS A 279 17.04 33.11 -1.42
CA LYS A 279 15.99 33.80 -0.66
C LYS A 279 14.70 32.96 -0.60
N GLU A 280 14.01 33.05 0.54
CA GLU A 280 12.62 32.62 0.63
C GLU A 280 11.72 33.59 -0.15
N PRO A 281 10.66 33.11 -0.79
CA PRO A 281 9.68 33.99 -1.42
C PRO A 281 9.04 34.89 -0.37
N ASP A 282 8.84 36.14 -0.76
CA ASP A 282 8.28 37.22 0.06
C ASP A 282 7.03 37.84 -0.59
N GLN A 283 6.40 38.83 0.10
CA GLN A 283 5.22 39.52 -0.39
C GLN A 283 5.38 40.11 -1.81
N GLY A 284 6.59 40.54 -2.18
CA GLY A 284 6.90 41.08 -3.52
C GLY A 284 7.05 40.03 -4.62
N THR A 285 7.29 38.78 -4.26
CA THR A 285 7.65 37.70 -5.23
C THR A 285 6.56 37.49 -6.29
N PHE A 286 5.32 37.41 -5.87
CA PHE A 286 4.17 37.14 -6.76
C PHE A 286 3.25 38.36 -6.91
N ALA A 287 3.64 39.55 -6.38
CA ALA A 287 2.76 40.71 -6.31
C ALA A 287 2.26 41.17 -7.69
N ALA A 288 3.12 41.18 -8.69
CA ALA A 288 2.79 41.62 -10.05
C ALA A 288 1.83 40.64 -10.77
N LEU A 289 1.82 39.37 -10.43
CA LEU A 289 0.93 38.37 -11.03
C LEU A 289 -0.54 38.59 -10.66
N GLY A 290 -0.83 39.39 -9.63
CA GLY A 290 -2.21 39.70 -9.23
C GLY A 290 -3.03 40.40 -10.31
N MET A 291 -2.42 41.01 -11.33
CA MET A 291 -3.10 41.64 -12.47
C MET A 291 -3.16 40.73 -13.72
N SER A 292 -2.63 39.52 -13.64
CA SER A 292 -2.56 38.59 -14.77
C SER A 292 -3.65 37.51 -14.73
N SER A 293 -4.70 37.69 -13.92
CA SER A 293 -5.88 36.81 -13.81
C SER A 293 -5.53 35.29 -13.62
N VAL A 294 -4.46 35.00 -12.90
CA VAL A 294 -4.02 33.60 -12.67
C VAL A 294 -5.04 32.87 -11.78
N ILE A 295 -5.58 31.78 -12.32
CA ILE A 295 -6.56 30.95 -11.63
C ILE A 295 -5.90 29.74 -10.95
N ASN A 296 -4.93 29.12 -11.61
CA ASN A 296 -4.17 27.98 -11.08
C ASN A 296 -2.68 28.32 -11.08
N MET A 297 -1.98 28.00 -10.00
CA MET A 297 -0.55 28.24 -9.87
C MET A 297 0.13 27.02 -9.25
N ASP A 298 1.19 26.56 -9.90
CA ASP A 298 2.04 25.46 -9.43
C ASP A 298 3.44 26.01 -9.14
N ILE A 299 3.88 25.91 -7.88
CA ILE A 299 5.23 26.22 -7.39
C ILE A 299 5.84 25.02 -6.66
N SER A 300 5.47 23.82 -7.08
CA SER A 300 5.91 22.57 -6.46
C SER A 300 7.35 22.20 -6.80
N HIS A 301 7.87 21.12 -6.19
CA HIS A 301 9.20 20.55 -6.48
C HIS A 301 10.38 21.53 -6.33
N GLY A 302 10.25 22.51 -5.44
CA GLY A 302 11.26 23.53 -5.17
C GLY A 302 11.96 23.35 -3.82
N TYR A 303 12.50 24.45 -3.32
CA TYR A 303 13.26 24.50 -2.08
C TYR A 303 12.67 25.46 -1.05
N ILE A 304 11.39 25.84 -1.18
CA ILE A 304 10.70 26.73 -0.24
C ILE A 304 10.66 26.08 1.14
N PHE A 305 11.24 26.75 2.14
CA PHE A 305 11.28 26.28 3.51
C PHE A 305 10.27 27.00 4.41
N SER A 306 9.95 28.26 4.12
CA SER A 306 8.99 29.05 4.88
C SER A 306 8.03 29.79 3.96
N LEU A 307 6.73 29.69 4.26
CA LEU A 307 5.71 30.55 3.65
C LEU A 307 5.60 31.82 4.49
N ASN A 308 6.08 32.93 3.92
CA ASN A 308 6.18 34.20 4.62
C ASN A 308 4.84 34.95 4.71
N PHE A 309 4.78 35.95 5.59
CA PHE A 309 3.63 36.82 5.80
C PHE A 309 3.20 37.50 4.48
N HIS A 310 1.88 37.45 4.17
CA HIS A 310 1.25 38.08 2.98
C HIS A 310 1.84 37.66 1.62
N LEU A 311 2.41 36.44 1.56
CA LEU A 311 3.11 35.94 0.36
C LEU A 311 2.24 36.00 -0.91
N PHE A 312 0.96 35.73 -0.80
CA PHE A 312 0.01 35.59 -1.91
C PHE A 312 -1.05 36.71 -1.94
N GLU A 313 -0.84 37.82 -1.25
CA GLU A 313 -1.86 38.89 -0.99
C GLU A 313 -2.57 39.39 -2.23
N THR A 314 -1.88 39.48 -3.36
CA THR A 314 -2.43 40.05 -4.61
C THR A 314 -3.18 39.03 -5.47
N LEU A 315 -3.05 37.74 -5.23
CA LEU A 315 -3.60 36.67 -6.05
C LEU A 315 -5.06 36.35 -5.71
N LYS A 316 -5.94 37.33 -5.75
CA LYS A 316 -7.34 37.25 -5.30
C LYS A 316 -8.22 36.28 -6.11
N GLU A 317 -7.89 36.09 -7.39
CA GLU A 317 -8.63 35.21 -8.32
C GLU A 317 -8.16 33.77 -8.27
N LEU A 318 -7.04 33.45 -7.60
CA LEU A 318 -6.44 32.12 -7.54
C LEU A 318 -7.40 31.14 -6.91
N LYS A 319 -7.64 30.01 -7.62
CA LYS A 319 -8.51 28.91 -7.18
C LYS A 319 -7.74 27.67 -6.78
N VAL A 320 -6.62 27.38 -7.42
CA VAL A 320 -5.79 26.21 -7.14
C VAL A 320 -4.36 26.67 -6.92
N LEU A 321 -3.77 26.24 -5.81
CA LEU A 321 -2.38 26.50 -5.47
C LEU A 321 -1.69 25.20 -5.09
N ASP A 322 -0.65 24.83 -5.87
CA ASP A 322 0.20 23.69 -5.58
C ASP A 322 1.56 24.15 -5.05
N ILE A 323 1.90 23.73 -3.81
CA ILE A 323 3.18 23.99 -3.13
C ILE A 323 3.82 22.64 -2.72
N SER A 324 3.36 21.54 -3.30
CA SER A 324 3.82 20.20 -2.91
C SER A 324 5.31 19.98 -3.23
N HIS A 325 5.91 18.93 -2.65
CA HIS A 325 7.29 18.53 -2.93
C HIS A 325 8.32 19.68 -2.70
N ASN A 326 8.04 20.59 -1.78
CA ASN A 326 8.97 21.58 -1.28
C ASN A 326 9.64 21.13 0.03
N LYS A 327 10.17 22.06 0.79
CA LYS A 327 10.78 21.82 2.11
C LYS A 327 10.03 22.59 3.20
N VAL A 328 8.77 22.97 2.96
CA VAL A 328 7.99 23.83 3.85
C VAL A 328 7.85 23.18 5.22
N ASN A 329 8.43 23.82 6.21
CA ASN A 329 8.32 23.41 7.60
C ASN A 329 7.63 24.47 8.47
N LYS A 330 7.48 25.68 7.95
CA LYS A 330 6.86 26.79 8.65
C LYS A 330 5.90 27.58 7.76
N ILE A 331 4.69 27.82 8.26
CA ILE A 331 3.70 28.72 7.68
C ILE A 331 3.63 29.96 8.60
N ALA A 332 3.94 31.13 8.08
CA ALA A 332 3.81 32.37 8.86
C ALA A 332 2.33 32.74 9.04
N LYS A 333 2.02 33.43 10.12
CA LYS A 333 0.69 33.97 10.31
C LYS A 333 0.27 34.81 9.09
N GLU A 334 -0.96 34.61 8.58
CA GLU A 334 -1.48 35.33 7.40
C GLU A 334 -0.69 35.09 6.09
N ALA A 335 0.07 33.96 5.97
CA ALA A 335 0.76 33.61 4.73
C ALA A 335 -0.18 33.50 3.53
N PHE A 336 -1.39 33.04 3.72
CA PHE A 336 -2.43 32.87 2.70
C PHE A 336 -3.44 34.05 2.64
N TYR A 337 -3.12 35.18 3.27
CA TYR A 337 -3.96 36.35 3.18
C TYR A 337 -4.07 36.84 1.72
N GLY A 338 -5.27 37.19 1.29
CA GLY A 338 -5.57 37.64 -0.07
C GLY A 338 -6.05 36.52 -1.01
N LEU A 339 -5.93 35.25 -0.64
CA LEU A 339 -6.44 34.12 -1.44
C LEU A 339 -7.96 33.93 -1.27
N ASP A 340 -8.74 34.96 -1.51
CA ASP A 340 -10.18 34.97 -1.26
C ASP A 340 -10.99 34.01 -2.13
N SER A 341 -10.41 33.53 -3.25
CA SER A 341 -11.09 32.64 -4.20
C SER A 341 -10.55 31.20 -4.16
N LEU A 342 -9.52 30.91 -3.34
CA LEU A 342 -8.86 29.63 -3.32
C LEU A 342 -9.84 28.50 -2.93
N GLN A 343 -9.87 27.45 -3.75
CA GLN A 343 -10.70 26.27 -3.59
C GLN A 343 -9.89 25.01 -3.24
N ALA A 344 -8.68 24.90 -3.78
CA ALA A 344 -7.78 23.77 -3.54
C ALA A 344 -6.37 24.25 -3.18
N LEU A 345 -5.82 23.68 -2.10
CA LEU A 345 -4.45 23.92 -1.63
C LEU A 345 -3.74 22.57 -1.47
N ASN A 346 -2.64 22.40 -2.19
CA ASN A 346 -1.77 21.24 -2.07
C ASN A 346 -0.47 21.62 -1.34
N LEU A 347 -0.24 21.06 -0.17
CA LEU A 347 0.96 21.18 0.67
C LEU A 347 1.60 19.82 0.93
N SER A 348 1.27 18.80 0.12
CA SER A 348 1.77 17.44 0.31
C SER A 348 3.29 17.34 0.09
N TYR A 349 3.91 16.29 0.61
CA TYR A 349 5.36 16.05 0.47
C TYR A 349 6.24 17.23 0.93
N ASN A 350 5.90 17.78 2.09
CA ASN A 350 6.65 18.87 2.74
C ASN A 350 7.20 18.42 4.11
N LEU A 351 7.63 19.34 4.95
CA LEU A 351 8.27 19.05 6.24
C LEU A 351 7.47 19.59 7.45
N LEU A 352 6.19 19.86 7.28
CA LEU A 352 5.34 20.38 8.36
C LEU A 352 5.29 19.40 9.52
N GLY A 353 5.64 19.83 10.72
CA GLY A 353 5.66 18.98 11.93
C GLY A 353 4.48 19.19 12.87
N GLU A 354 3.96 20.41 12.93
CA GLU A 354 2.82 20.81 13.75
C GLU A 354 1.96 21.83 12.98
N LEU A 355 0.64 21.78 13.17
CA LEU A 355 -0.31 22.70 12.58
C LEU A 355 -0.94 23.58 13.66
N TYR A 356 -0.91 24.90 13.43
CA TYR A 356 -1.38 25.94 14.35
C TYR A 356 -2.69 26.60 13.88
N GLU A 357 -3.42 27.24 14.78
CA GLU A 357 -4.66 27.99 14.50
C GLU A 357 -4.48 29.06 13.41
N SER A 358 -3.30 29.66 13.33
CA SER A 358 -2.99 30.75 12.39
C SER A 358 -2.63 30.31 10.98
N ASP A 359 -2.30 29.02 10.74
CA ASP A 359 -1.66 28.55 9.52
C ASP A 359 -2.55 28.72 8.27
N PHE A 360 -3.84 28.50 8.43
CA PHE A 360 -4.81 28.57 7.33
C PHE A 360 -5.68 29.84 7.38
N TYR A 361 -5.24 30.86 8.08
CA TYR A 361 -5.98 32.13 8.15
C TYR A 361 -6.03 32.80 6.77
N GLY A 362 -7.24 33.25 6.38
CA GLY A 362 -7.47 33.86 5.06
C GLY A 362 -8.17 32.96 4.04
N LEU A 363 -8.11 31.65 4.20
CA LEU A 363 -8.66 30.66 3.26
C LEU A 363 -10.16 30.46 3.46
N ARG A 364 -10.99 31.39 2.99
CA ARG A 364 -12.44 31.39 3.25
C ARG A 364 -13.23 30.43 2.37
N LYS A 365 -12.79 30.16 1.12
CA LYS A 365 -13.50 29.35 0.12
C LYS A 365 -12.87 28.00 -0.13
N VAL A 366 -11.77 27.67 0.56
CA VAL A 366 -11.06 26.42 0.34
C VAL A 366 -11.97 25.23 0.66
N ALA A 367 -12.03 24.28 -0.27
CA ALA A 367 -12.82 23.06 -0.18
C ALA A 367 -11.96 21.80 -0.11
N TYR A 368 -10.71 21.87 -0.57
CA TYR A 368 -9.76 20.77 -0.57
C TYR A 368 -8.41 21.24 -0.03
N ILE A 369 -7.87 20.50 0.95
CA ILE A 369 -6.49 20.67 1.45
C ILE A 369 -5.80 19.31 1.45
N ASP A 370 -4.63 19.25 0.79
CA ASP A 370 -3.74 18.11 0.80
C ASP A 370 -2.52 18.41 1.67
N LEU A 371 -2.33 17.60 2.71
CA LEU A 371 -1.22 17.66 3.67
C LEU A 371 -0.52 16.28 3.78
N GLN A 372 -0.78 15.37 2.82
CA GLN A 372 -0.19 14.04 2.87
C GLN A 372 1.35 14.08 2.84
N LYS A 373 1.97 13.05 3.41
CA LYS A 373 3.44 12.89 3.39
C LYS A 373 4.20 14.11 3.90
N ASN A 374 3.74 14.61 5.03
CA ASN A 374 4.44 15.55 5.87
C ASN A 374 4.96 14.82 7.15
N HIS A 375 5.36 15.57 8.15
CA HIS A 375 5.80 15.04 9.45
C HIS A 375 4.85 15.43 10.58
N ILE A 376 3.61 15.77 10.26
CA ILE A 376 2.64 16.34 11.20
C ILE A 376 2.38 15.34 12.34
N GLY A 377 2.82 15.71 13.54
CA GLY A 377 2.59 14.94 14.76
C GLY A 377 1.49 15.50 15.63
N VAL A 378 1.23 16.82 15.54
CA VAL A 378 0.29 17.55 16.38
C VAL A 378 -0.56 18.49 15.51
N ILE A 379 -1.86 18.45 15.73
CA ILE A 379 -2.85 19.37 15.15
C ILE A 379 -3.51 20.11 16.33
N GLN A 380 -3.36 21.43 16.39
CA GLN A 380 -3.99 22.23 17.44
C GLN A 380 -5.52 22.29 17.24
N GLU A 381 -6.25 22.38 18.33
CA GLU A 381 -7.73 22.23 18.34
C GLU A 381 -8.45 23.18 17.36
N LYS A 382 -7.93 24.39 17.17
CA LYS A 382 -8.57 25.43 16.36
C LYS A 382 -7.98 25.59 14.96
N THR A 383 -7.06 24.72 14.53
CA THR A 383 -6.34 24.79 13.26
C THR A 383 -7.28 25.02 12.07
N PHE A 384 -8.34 24.27 11.98
CA PHE A 384 -9.29 24.33 10.85
C PHE A 384 -10.54 25.19 11.11
N LYS A 385 -10.59 25.94 12.21
CA LYS A 385 -11.78 26.70 12.65
C LYS A 385 -12.31 27.69 11.60
N HIS A 386 -11.42 28.28 10.82
CA HIS A 386 -11.75 29.31 9.83
C HIS A 386 -12.19 28.72 8.47
N LEU A 387 -12.00 27.43 8.25
CA LEU A 387 -12.23 26.73 6.98
C LEU A 387 -13.69 26.23 6.86
N LYS A 388 -14.64 27.12 6.79
CA LYS A 388 -16.09 26.78 6.81
C LYS A 388 -16.57 25.99 5.57
N ASN A 389 -15.83 26.08 4.46
CA ASN A 389 -16.18 25.43 3.19
C ASN A 389 -15.34 24.16 2.92
N LEU A 390 -14.46 23.78 3.85
CA LEU A 390 -13.61 22.61 3.69
C LEU A 390 -14.47 21.34 3.61
N LYS A 391 -14.31 20.59 2.54
CA LYS A 391 -15.02 19.33 2.26
C LYS A 391 -14.11 18.13 2.33
N THR A 392 -12.88 18.29 1.86
CA THR A 392 -11.91 17.19 1.80
C THR A 392 -10.61 17.62 2.46
N LEU A 393 -10.15 16.80 3.39
CA LEU A 393 -8.87 16.98 4.09
C LEU A 393 -8.06 15.68 3.96
N ASP A 394 -6.86 15.80 3.37
CA ASP A 394 -5.92 14.71 3.23
C ASP A 394 -4.75 14.87 4.19
N LEU A 395 -4.63 13.97 5.14
CA LEU A 395 -3.58 13.91 6.17
C LEU A 395 -2.82 12.58 6.13
N ARG A 396 -2.86 11.86 5.01
CA ARG A 396 -2.21 10.54 4.88
C ARG A 396 -0.70 10.63 5.10
N ASP A 397 -0.14 9.50 5.56
CA ASP A 397 1.31 9.31 5.68
C ASP A 397 1.99 10.41 6.52
N ASN A 398 1.42 10.71 7.69
CA ASN A 398 1.95 11.64 8.65
C ASN A 398 2.37 10.94 9.97
N ALA A 399 2.62 11.70 11.03
CA ALA A 399 3.04 11.18 12.34
C ALA A 399 1.98 11.38 13.43
N ILE A 400 0.71 11.62 13.06
CA ILE A 400 -0.38 12.00 13.95
C ILE A 400 -0.69 10.86 14.92
N LYS A 401 -0.63 11.15 16.23
CA LYS A 401 -0.89 10.17 17.30
C LYS A 401 -2.31 10.28 17.86
N THR A 402 -2.84 11.49 17.89
CA THR A 402 -4.16 11.81 18.43
C THR A 402 -4.80 12.91 17.58
N VAL A 403 -6.10 12.81 17.39
CA VAL A 403 -6.92 13.86 16.79
C VAL A 403 -8.00 14.21 17.80
N ASN A 404 -8.08 15.47 18.21
CA ASN A 404 -9.08 15.91 19.19
C ASN A 404 -10.32 16.49 18.50
N PHE A 405 -10.13 17.15 17.37
CA PHE A 405 -11.19 17.81 16.62
C PHE A 405 -10.87 17.84 15.12
N LEU A 406 -11.85 17.51 14.29
CA LEU A 406 -11.84 17.76 12.85
C LEU A 406 -13.08 18.60 12.48
N PRO A 407 -13.01 19.47 11.48
CA PRO A 407 -14.18 20.19 10.98
C PRO A 407 -15.19 19.23 10.36
N ASN A 408 -16.37 19.72 10.04
CA ASN A 408 -17.35 18.92 9.30
C ASN A 408 -16.85 18.73 7.86
N LEU A 409 -16.53 17.50 7.51
CA LEU A 409 -15.94 17.12 6.22
C LEU A 409 -16.89 16.20 5.45
N ASN A 410 -16.80 16.19 4.13
CA ASN A 410 -17.36 15.11 3.32
C ASN A 410 -16.39 13.94 3.33
N THR A 411 -15.10 14.22 3.14
CA THR A 411 -14.06 13.20 3.00
C THR A 411 -12.86 13.54 3.88
N SER A 412 -12.41 12.60 4.68
CA SER A 412 -11.21 12.71 5.52
C SER A 412 -10.30 11.50 5.32
N PHE A 413 -9.05 11.76 4.94
CA PHE A 413 -8.02 10.75 4.79
C PHE A 413 -6.99 10.90 5.92
N LEU A 414 -6.88 9.87 6.76
CA LEU A 414 -5.98 9.79 7.92
C LEU A 414 -5.13 8.51 7.90
N SER A 415 -5.13 7.78 6.78
CA SER A 415 -4.35 6.54 6.67
C SER A 415 -2.84 6.79 6.74
N GLY A 416 -2.07 5.77 7.13
CA GLY A 416 -0.62 5.88 7.23
C GLY A 416 -0.12 6.72 8.42
N ASN A 417 -0.93 6.88 9.48
CA ASN A 417 -0.57 7.65 10.67
C ASN A 417 -0.20 6.76 11.88
N LYS A 418 -0.16 7.35 13.06
CA LYS A 418 0.20 6.67 14.32
C LYS A 418 -0.93 6.73 15.35
N LEU A 419 -2.18 6.84 14.89
CA LEU A 419 -3.35 6.92 15.74
C LEU A 419 -3.51 5.63 16.55
N VAL A 420 -3.67 5.77 17.88
CA VAL A 420 -3.81 4.62 18.79
C VAL A 420 -5.23 4.45 19.33
N SER A 421 -6.03 5.49 19.31
CA SER A 421 -7.44 5.48 19.75
C SER A 421 -8.22 6.63 19.12
N PHE A 422 -9.53 6.42 19.02
CA PHE A 422 -10.51 7.40 18.50
C PHE A 422 -11.57 7.76 19.55
N GLN A 423 -11.32 7.53 20.84
CA GLN A 423 -12.26 7.84 21.90
C GLN A 423 -12.39 9.35 22.09
N ASN A 424 -13.64 9.83 22.21
CA ASN A 424 -13.99 11.24 22.43
C ASN A 424 -13.70 12.22 21.27
N VAL A 425 -13.47 11.74 20.07
CA VAL A 425 -13.30 12.57 18.88
C VAL A 425 -14.66 12.84 18.23
N GLN A 426 -15.01 14.12 18.06
CA GLN A 426 -16.19 14.50 17.27
C GLN A 426 -15.79 14.67 15.80
N ILE A 427 -16.23 13.75 14.96
CA ILE A 427 -16.06 13.80 13.52
C ILE A 427 -17.43 13.78 12.86
N ILE A 428 -17.58 14.56 11.80
CA ILE A 428 -18.68 14.43 10.85
C ILE A 428 -18.03 14.24 9.49
N ALA A 429 -18.21 13.05 8.90
CA ALA A 429 -17.66 12.72 7.59
C ALA A 429 -18.57 11.69 6.89
N GLU A 430 -18.67 11.79 5.58
CA GLU A 430 -19.33 10.79 4.74
C GLU A 430 -18.35 9.64 4.40
N PHE A 431 -17.10 9.98 4.15
CA PHE A 431 -15.99 9.06 3.87
C PHE A 431 -14.85 9.29 4.87
N LEU A 432 -14.44 8.23 5.58
CA LEU A 432 -13.35 8.29 6.56
C LEU A 432 -12.37 7.13 6.32
N ASP A 433 -11.12 7.48 6.01
CA ASP A 433 -10.03 6.54 5.86
C ASP A 433 -9.04 6.62 7.04
N LEU A 434 -8.99 5.55 7.81
CA LEU A 434 -8.11 5.34 8.97
C LEU A 434 -7.20 4.12 8.81
N ALA A 435 -7.01 3.65 7.57
CA ALA A 435 -6.12 2.50 7.31
C ALA A 435 -4.69 2.74 7.80
N GLN A 436 -3.92 1.68 7.99
CA GLN A 436 -2.48 1.76 8.31
C GLN A 436 -2.18 2.63 9.54
N ASN A 437 -3.02 2.52 10.57
CA ASN A 437 -2.82 3.16 11.86
C ASN A 437 -2.45 2.14 12.95
N ARG A 438 -2.59 2.49 14.22
CA ARG A 438 -2.24 1.66 15.37
C ARG A 438 -3.41 1.46 16.32
N LEU A 439 -4.63 1.44 15.77
CA LEU A 439 -5.84 1.20 16.56
C LEU A 439 -5.84 -0.26 17.03
N GLU A 440 -5.90 -0.46 18.35
CA GLU A 440 -5.84 -1.79 18.96
C GLU A 440 -7.17 -2.24 19.56
N ASN A 441 -7.97 -1.28 20.04
CA ASN A 441 -9.23 -1.54 20.72
C ASN A 441 -10.41 -1.45 19.74
N LEU A 442 -11.13 -2.54 19.55
CA LEU A 442 -12.31 -2.56 18.67
C LEU A 442 -13.46 -1.64 19.17
N ASN A 443 -13.40 -1.16 20.40
CA ASN A 443 -14.34 -0.14 20.89
C ASN A 443 -14.27 1.17 20.08
N ASP A 444 -13.12 1.47 19.45
CA ASP A 444 -13.02 2.64 18.58
C ASP A 444 -13.96 2.53 17.38
N LEU A 445 -14.20 1.32 16.85
CA LEU A 445 -15.17 1.09 15.79
C LEU A 445 -16.59 1.48 16.25
N TYR A 446 -17.03 1.09 17.46
CA TYR A 446 -18.35 1.49 17.97
C TYR A 446 -18.48 3.01 18.09
N THR A 447 -17.40 3.70 18.45
CA THR A 447 -17.39 5.17 18.52
C THR A 447 -17.51 5.78 17.12
N LEU A 448 -16.76 5.26 16.15
CA LEU A 448 -16.81 5.70 14.75
C LEU A 448 -18.17 5.44 14.09
N LEU A 449 -18.82 4.33 14.41
CA LEU A 449 -20.17 4.00 13.91
C LEU A 449 -21.26 4.96 14.43
N GLN A 450 -20.98 5.76 15.47
CA GLN A 450 -21.89 6.82 15.92
C GLN A 450 -21.77 8.12 15.12
N THR A 451 -20.81 8.20 14.19
CA THR A 451 -20.56 9.39 13.36
C THR A 451 -21.76 9.64 12.43
N PRO A 452 -22.39 10.83 12.50
CA PRO A 452 -23.54 11.13 11.66
C PRO A 452 -23.16 11.18 10.17
N GLY A 453 -23.97 10.51 9.32
CA GLY A 453 -23.82 10.58 7.86
C GLY A 453 -22.65 9.76 7.29
N LEU A 454 -21.94 8.99 8.10
CA LEU A 454 -20.84 8.14 7.64
C LEU A 454 -21.36 7.01 6.74
N LYS A 455 -20.83 6.93 5.51
CA LYS A 455 -21.16 5.88 4.52
C LYS A 455 -20.02 4.93 4.25
N PHE A 456 -18.77 5.43 4.25
CA PHE A 456 -17.58 4.67 3.94
C PHE A 456 -16.57 4.77 5.08
N LEU A 457 -16.20 3.63 5.65
CA LEU A 457 -15.22 3.55 6.73
C LEU A 457 -14.14 2.53 6.40
N ILE A 458 -12.88 2.99 6.32
CA ILE A 458 -11.72 2.17 6.01
C ILE A 458 -10.83 2.08 7.26
N LEU A 459 -10.63 0.87 7.76
CA LEU A 459 -9.85 0.54 8.96
C LEU A 459 -8.83 -0.58 8.71
N ASN A 460 -8.47 -0.81 7.44
CA ASN A 460 -7.51 -1.84 7.07
C ASN A 460 -6.15 -1.62 7.71
N GLN A 461 -5.38 -2.71 7.92
CA GLN A 461 -3.99 -2.64 8.39
C GLN A 461 -3.85 -1.86 9.71
N ASN A 462 -4.79 -2.10 10.63
CA ASN A 462 -4.71 -1.67 12.01
C ASN A 462 -4.29 -2.85 12.90
N ARG A 463 -4.54 -2.76 14.21
CA ARG A 463 -4.08 -3.77 15.18
C ARG A 463 -5.20 -4.19 16.11
N PHE A 464 -6.45 -4.20 15.63
CA PHE A 464 -7.60 -4.60 16.44
C PHE A 464 -7.42 -6.00 17.00
N SER A 465 -7.12 -6.09 18.29
CA SER A 465 -6.73 -7.34 18.96
C SER A 465 -7.49 -7.58 20.27
N PHE A 466 -8.17 -6.57 20.81
CA PHE A 466 -8.99 -6.69 21.98
C PHE A 466 -10.24 -5.78 21.92
N CYS A 467 -11.21 -6.07 22.78
CA CYS A 467 -12.43 -5.30 22.90
C CYS A 467 -12.93 -5.33 24.35
N HIS A 468 -13.31 -4.17 24.87
CA HIS A 468 -13.95 -4.07 26.18
C HIS A 468 -15.45 -3.88 26.00
N GLN A 469 -16.26 -4.77 26.58
CA GLN A 469 -17.70 -4.68 26.49
C GLN A 469 -18.26 -3.47 27.26
N GLN A 470 -18.40 -2.32 26.60
CA GLN A 470 -19.21 -1.20 27.07
C GLN A 470 -20.01 -0.67 25.89
N TYR A 471 -21.29 -0.96 25.88
CA TYR A 471 -22.20 -0.56 24.80
C TYR A 471 -22.85 0.78 25.05
N SER A 472 -22.85 1.63 24.02
CA SER A 472 -23.93 2.57 23.74
C SER A 472 -24.74 2.04 22.54
N PRO A 473 -26.08 1.92 22.62
CA PRO A 473 -26.85 1.42 21.50
C PRO A 473 -26.65 2.33 20.28
N LEU A 474 -26.26 1.74 19.15
CA LEU A 474 -26.16 2.45 17.87
C LEU A 474 -27.52 3.05 17.51
N LYS A 475 -27.56 4.36 17.35
CA LYS A 475 -28.70 5.07 16.74
C LYS A 475 -28.61 4.92 15.22
N ASN A 476 -29.69 5.20 14.49
CA ASN A 476 -29.75 5.11 13.02
C ASN A 476 -28.45 5.54 12.36
N HIS A 477 -27.74 4.59 11.73
CA HIS A 477 -26.50 4.85 11.01
C HIS A 477 -26.73 4.65 9.51
N THR A 478 -25.82 5.20 8.71
CA THR A 478 -25.91 5.26 7.25
C THR A 478 -24.75 4.53 6.56
N LEU A 479 -23.98 3.72 7.31
CA LEU A 479 -22.80 3.03 6.80
C LEU A 479 -23.15 2.03 5.70
N GLU A 480 -22.52 2.18 4.54
CA GLU A 480 -22.73 1.34 3.37
C GLU A 480 -21.55 0.38 3.13
N GLN A 481 -20.34 0.80 3.44
CA GLN A 481 -19.14 -0.02 3.23
C GLN A 481 -18.20 0.06 4.44
N LEU A 482 -17.71 -1.09 4.88
CA LEU A 482 -16.79 -1.24 6.00
C LEU A 482 -15.60 -2.12 5.61
N TYR A 483 -14.40 -1.57 5.76
CA TYR A 483 -13.15 -2.26 5.46
C TYR A 483 -12.37 -2.50 6.75
N LEU A 484 -12.20 -3.75 7.15
CA LEU A 484 -11.49 -4.20 8.36
C LEU A 484 -10.38 -5.22 8.04
N SER A 485 -9.93 -5.28 6.79
CA SER A 485 -8.91 -6.24 6.34
C SER A 485 -7.58 -6.04 7.07
N GLU A 486 -6.79 -7.10 7.15
CA GLU A 486 -5.43 -7.07 7.71
C GLU A 486 -5.38 -6.54 9.17
N ASN A 487 -6.27 -7.07 10.01
CA ASN A 487 -6.33 -6.84 11.44
C ASN A 487 -6.11 -8.16 12.21
N MET A 488 -6.39 -8.18 13.52
CA MET A 488 -6.26 -9.36 14.38
C MET A 488 -7.60 -9.73 15.04
N LEU A 489 -8.71 -9.69 14.28
CA LEU A 489 -10.05 -9.93 14.82
C LEU A 489 -10.22 -11.33 15.42
N GLN A 490 -9.41 -12.30 14.99
CA GLN A 490 -9.36 -13.63 15.62
C GLN A 490 -9.16 -13.52 17.14
N LEU A 491 -8.23 -12.68 17.61
CA LEU A 491 -7.94 -12.54 19.03
C LEU A 491 -9.14 -11.99 19.82
N VAL A 492 -9.88 -11.06 19.20
CA VAL A 492 -11.10 -10.48 19.78
C VAL A 492 -12.19 -11.54 19.91
N TRP A 493 -12.46 -12.29 18.84
CA TRP A 493 -13.54 -13.26 18.79
C TRP A 493 -13.23 -14.53 19.58
N GLN A 494 -11.97 -14.98 19.62
CA GLN A 494 -11.55 -16.09 20.49
C GLN A 494 -11.67 -15.75 21.99
N ALA A 495 -11.51 -14.48 22.36
CA ALA A 495 -11.78 -14.01 23.73
C ALA A 495 -13.28 -13.95 24.08
N GLY A 496 -14.17 -14.29 23.15
CA GLY A 496 -15.64 -14.22 23.35
C GLY A 496 -16.19 -12.80 23.39
N SER A 497 -15.44 -11.81 22.89
CA SER A 497 -15.79 -10.40 23.02
C SER A 497 -16.33 -9.84 21.70
N CYS A 498 -17.26 -8.87 21.80
CA CYS A 498 -17.73 -8.05 20.68
C CYS A 498 -18.24 -8.83 19.45
N TRP A 499 -18.92 -9.96 19.66
CA TRP A 499 -19.54 -10.74 18.59
C TRP A 499 -20.69 -10.01 17.89
N ASP A 500 -21.19 -8.95 18.52
CA ASP A 500 -22.28 -8.10 18.03
C ASP A 500 -21.79 -6.80 17.37
N VAL A 501 -20.51 -6.73 17.01
CA VAL A 501 -19.88 -5.55 16.43
C VAL A 501 -20.59 -5.05 15.15
N PHE A 502 -21.22 -5.94 14.39
CA PHE A 502 -21.99 -5.58 13.19
C PHE A 502 -23.49 -5.49 13.43
N LYS A 503 -23.94 -5.59 14.68
CA LYS A 503 -25.36 -5.54 15.02
C LYS A 503 -25.98 -4.20 14.63
N ARG A 504 -27.15 -4.22 14.02
CA ARG A 504 -27.90 -3.06 13.51
C ARG A 504 -27.29 -2.34 12.31
N LEU A 505 -26.26 -2.87 11.65
CA LEU A 505 -25.71 -2.29 10.41
C LEU A 505 -26.57 -2.71 9.18
N SER A 506 -27.88 -2.47 9.25
CA SER A 506 -28.85 -2.93 8.23
C SER A 506 -28.67 -2.29 6.84
N HIS A 507 -27.93 -1.18 6.71
CA HIS A 507 -27.64 -0.51 5.44
C HIS A 507 -26.30 -0.92 4.84
N LEU A 508 -25.51 -1.75 5.53
CA LEU A 508 -24.19 -2.17 5.07
C LEU A 508 -24.31 -3.06 3.83
N LYS A 509 -23.71 -2.63 2.73
CA LYS A 509 -23.71 -3.30 1.42
C LYS A 509 -22.47 -4.14 1.18
N ALA A 510 -21.32 -3.71 1.71
CA ALA A 510 -20.04 -4.39 1.53
C ALA A 510 -19.25 -4.43 2.85
N LEU A 511 -18.72 -5.61 3.18
CA LEU A 511 -17.91 -5.88 4.37
C LEU A 511 -16.65 -6.65 3.96
N PHE A 512 -15.47 -6.09 4.31
CA PHE A 512 -14.18 -6.70 4.01
C PHE A 512 -13.46 -7.09 5.30
N LEU A 513 -13.24 -8.40 5.49
CA LEU A 513 -12.62 -9.02 6.65
C LEU A 513 -11.41 -9.90 6.27
N ASN A 514 -10.82 -9.65 5.10
CA ASN A 514 -9.69 -10.46 4.62
C ASN A 514 -8.45 -10.31 5.52
N ASN A 515 -7.64 -11.38 5.61
CA ASN A 515 -6.38 -11.41 6.36
C ASN A 515 -6.54 -11.02 7.86
N ASN A 516 -7.58 -11.56 8.52
CA ASN A 516 -7.84 -11.35 9.95
C ASN A 516 -7.50 -12.58 10.81
N TYR A 517 -6.90 -13.62 10.20
CA TYR A 517 -6.55 -14.89 10.83
C TYR A 517 -7.76 -15.69 11.38
N LEU A 518 -8.98 -15.38 10.94
CA LEU A 518 -10.22 -15.99 11.45
C LEU A 518 -10.25 -17.49 11.20
N ASP A 519 -10.40 -18.27 12.25
CA ASP A 519 -10.55 -19.72 12.23
C ASP A 519 -12.02 -20.16 12.38
N PHE A 520 -12.88 -19.28 12.91
CA PHE A 520 -14.32 -19.45 12.97
C PHE A 520 -15.04 -18.09 12.82
N LEU A 521 -16.34 -18.15 12.55
CA LEU A 521 -17.24 -16.99 12.57
C LEU A 521 -18.18 -17.11 13.77
N PRO A 522 -18.32 -16.06 14.61
CA PRO A 522 -19.24 -16.10 15.75
C PRO A 522 -20.69 -16.33 15.27
N PRO A 523 -21.49 -17.14 15.99
CA PRO A 523 -22.88 -17.38 15.62
C PRO A 523 -23.69 -16.10 15.52
N GLY A 524 -24.39 -15.91 14.39
CA GLY A 524 -25.24 -14.73 14.17
C GLY A 524 -24.49 -13.41 13.98
N VAL A 525 -23.18 -13.42 13.77
CA VAL A 525 -22.36 -12.19 13.60
C VAL A 525 -22.84 -11.31 12.44
N PHE A 526 -23.43 -11.89 11.40
CA PHE A 526 -23.96 -11.18 10.23
C PHE A 526 -25.50 -11.11 10.19
N SER A 527 -26.21 -11.52 11.24
CA SER A 527 -27.68 -11.66 11.24
C SER A 527 -28.43 -10.35 10.93
N ASP A 528 -27.90 -9.21 11.38
CA ASP A 528 -28.54 -7.91 11.19
C ASP A 528 -28.14 -7.22 9.85
N LEU A 529 -27.24 -7.81 9.06
CA LEU A 529 -26.74 -7.24 7.81
C LEU A 529 -27.67 -7.50 6.62
N THR A 530 -28.90 -7.05 6.72
CA THR A 530 -29.96 -7.34 5.75
C THR A 530 -29.72 -6.78 4.34
N ALA A 531 -28.89 -5.73 4.19
CA ALA A 531 -28.55 -5.15 2.89
C ALA A 531 -27.21 -5.66 2.32
N LEU A 532 -26.51 -6.58 3.00
CA LEU A 532 -25.16 -7.00 2.61
C LEU A 532 -25.17 -7.76 1.28
N GLN A 533 -24.40 -7.27 0.33
CA GLN A 533 -24.26 -7.85 -1.00
C GLN A 533 -22.87 -8.43 -1.26
N ILE A 534 -21.84 -7.87 -0.63
CA ILE A 534 -20.45 -8.25 -0.81
C ILE A 534 -19.84 -8.56 0.56
N LEU A 535 -19.28 -9.77 0.71
CA LEU A 535 -18.52 -10.20 1.87
C LEU A 535 -17.18 -10.78 1.43
N SER A 536 -16.09 -10.20 1.88
CA SER A 536 -14.75 -10.76 1.67
C SER A 536 -14.18 -11.32 2.97
N LEU A 537 -13.84 -12.61 2.93
CA LEU A 537 -13.21 -13.38 4.00
C LEU A 537 -11.90 -14.03 3.51
N ASP A 538 -11.33 -13.54 2.39
CA ASP A 538 -10.08 -14.08 1.82
C ASP A 538 -8.93 -14.06 2.82
N GLY A 539 -7.97 -14.96 2.66
CA GLY A 539 -6.74 -14.97 3.45
C GLY A 539 -6.95 -15.23 4.94
N ASN A 540 -8.02 -15.93 5.32
CA ASN A 540 -8.29 -16.33 6.70
C ASN A 540 -7.91 -17.81 6.94
N ARG A 541 -8.37 -18.40 8.03
CA ARG A 541 -8.09 -19.80 8.43
C ARG A 541 -9.36 -20.63 8.59
N LEU A 542 -10.44 -20.22 7.93
CA LEU A 542 -11.73 -20.89 8.03
C LEU A 542 -11.65 -22.30 7.45
N THR A 543 -12.07 -23.29 8.23
CA THR A 543 -12.10 -24.69 7.81
C THR A 543 -13.48 -25.12 7.31
N SER A 544 -14.53 -24.47 7.78
CA SER A 544 -15.91 -24.68 7.39
C SER A 544 -16.76 -23.45 7.66
N LEU A 545 -17.94 -23.39 7.05
CA LEU A 545 -18.97 -22.40 7.34
C LEU A 545 -20.20 -23.10 7.89
N SER A 546 -20.79 -22.54 8.95
CA SER A 546 -22.04 -23.09 9.50
C SER A 546 -23.23 -22.67 8.61
N PRO A 547 -24.20 -23.57 8.36
CA PRO A 547 -25.45 -23.21 7.69
C PRO A 547 -26.14 -22.03 8.37
N GLY A 548 -26.62 -21.06 7.58
CA GLY A 548 -27.32 -19.87 8.09
C GLY A 548 -26.42 -18.78 8.68
N VAL A 549 -25.07 -18.89 8.57
CA VAL A 549 -24.17 -17.82 9.02
C VAL A 549 -24.13 -16.63 8.05
N LEU A 550 -24.41 -16.86 6.76
CA LEU A 550 -24.40 -15.84 5.72
C LEU A 550 -25.77 -15.14 5.60
N PRO A 551 -25.80 -13.82 5.32
CA PRO A 551 -27.03 -13.09 5.06
C PRO A 551 -27.72 -13.56 3.77
N GLU A 552 -29.07 -13.55 3.75
CA GLU A 552 -29.87 -14.01 2.61
C GLU A 552 -29.66 -13.20 1.31
N ASN A 553 -29.34 -11.91 1.43
CA ASN A 553 -29.14 -11.00 0.27
C ASN A 553 -27.72 -10.96 -0.25
N LEU A 554 -26.84 -11.83 0.26
CA LEU A 554 -25.45 -11.88 -0.18
C LEU A 554 -25.36 -12.37 -1.64
N ARG A 555 -24.60 -11.64 -2.46
CA ARG A 555 -24.40 -11.93 -3.89
C ARG A 555 -22.97 -12.32 -4.21
N VAL A 556 -22.01 -11.70 -3.53
CA VAL A 556 -20.56 -11.90 -3.76
C VAL A 556 -19.92 -12.36 -2.47
N LEU A 557 -19.29 -13.51 -2.49
CA LEU A 557 -18.56 -14.07 -1.36
C LEU A 557 -17.14 -14.45 -1.79
N LEU A 558 -16.13 -13.91 -1.12
CA LEU A 558 -14.73 -14.21 -1.35
C LEU A 558 -14.17 -15.01 -0.16
N LEU A 559 -13.72 -16.24 -0.42
CA LEU A 559 -13.18 -17.21 0.55
C LEU A 559 -11.86 -17.82 0.09
N SER A 560 -11.19 -17.20 -0.88
CA SER A 560 -9.90 -17.69 -1.37
C SER A 560 -8.84 -17.64 -0.28
N HIS A 561 -7.78 -18.45 -0.40
CA HIS A 561 -6.71 -18.52 0.60
C HIS A 561 -7.19 -18.78 2.03
N ASN A 562 -8.11 -19.74 2.19
CA ASN A 562 -8.57 -20.23 3.49
C ASN A 562 -8.15 -21.71 3.70
N HIS A 563 -8.74 -22.37 4.67
CA HIS A 563 -8.48 -23.77 4.98
C HIS A 563 -9.73 -24.63 4.82
N LEU A 564 -10.63 -24.27 3.87
CA LEU A 564 -11.85 -25.03 3.64
C LEU A 564 -11.53 -26.46 3.23
N LEU A 565 -12.16 -27.42 3.90
CA LEU A 565 -11.92 -28.86 3.71
C LEU A 565 -12.98 -29.47 2.78
N SER A 566 -14.24 -29.41 3.20
CA SER A 566 -15.41 -29.94 2.47
C SER A 566 -16.60 -28.99 2.70
N PRO A 567 -16.73 -27.93 1.90
CA PRO A 567 -17.81 -26.96 2.10
C PRO A 567 -19.18 -27.52 1.67
N ASP A 568 -20.22 -27.16 2.42
CA ASP A 568 -21.60 -27.49 2.08
C ASP A 568 -22.09 -26.58 0.93
N PRO A 569 -22.43 -27.13 -0.24
CA PRO A 569 -22.85 -26.34 -1.40
C PRO A 569 -24.14 -25.54 -1.16
N THR A 570 -24.99 -25.92 -0.22
CA THR A 570 -26.25 -25.25 0.09
C THR A 570 -26.04 -23.80 0.57
N ILE A 571 -24.88 -23.53 1.18
CA ILE A 571 -24.50 -22.21 1.67
C ILE A 571 -24.29 -21.21 0.52
N PHE A 572 -23.94 -21.68 -0.67
CA PHE A 572 -23.57 -20.86 -1.82
C PHE A 572 -24.72 -20.69 -2.84
N ALA A 573 -25.86 -21.29 -2.62
CA ALA A 573 -26.97 -21.37 -3.59
C ALA A 573 -27.54 -20.00 -4.00
N SER A 574 -27.48 -18.99 -3.14
CA SER A 574 -28.01 -17.62 -3.38
C SER A 574 -26.98 -16.68 -4.03
N LEU A 575 -25.73 -17.10 -4.18
CA LEU A 575 -24.66 -16.24 -4.66
C LEU A 575 -24.68 -16.08 -6.18
N SER A 576 -24.20 -14.94 -6.67
CA SER A 576 -23.92 -14.71 -8.08
C SER A 576 -22.44 -14.89 -8.40
N HIS A 577 -21.55 -14.57 -7.44
CA HIS A 577 -20.11 -14.71 -7.60
C HIS A 577 -19.47 -15.32 -6.36
N LEU A 578 -18.51 -16.21 -6.55
CA LEU A 578 -17.84 -16.93 -5.48
C LEU A 578 -16.33 -17.05 -5.74
N GLY A 579 -15.49 -16.68 -4.76
CA GLY A 579 -14.05 -16.89 -4.75
C GLY A 579 -13.68 -17.97 -3.74
N ILE A 580 -13.11 -19.09 -4.20
CA ILE A 580 -12.78 -20.25 -3.36
C ILE A 580 -11.41 -20.88 -3.70
N THR A 581 -10.60 -20.19 -4.46
CA THR A 581 -9.26 -20.69 -4.86
C THR A 581 -8.32 -20.83 -3.66
N HIS A 582 -7.28 -21.65 -3.81
CA HIS A 582 -6.21 -21.83 -2.82
C HIS A 582 -6.71 -22.20 -1.42
N ASN A 583 -7.66 -23.15 -1.34
CA ASN A 583 -8.13 -23.76 -0.10
C ASN A 583 -7.50 -25.15 0.12
N LYS A 584 -7.81 -25.81 1.23
CA LYS A 584 -7.25 -27.13 1.61
C LYS A 584 -8.27 -28.24 1.43
N TYR A 585 -8.79 -28.40 0.21
CA TYR A 585 -9.85 -29.36 -0.05
C TYR A 585 -9.40 -30.83 0.18
N ILE A 586 -10.26 -31.58 0.86
CA ILE A 586 -10.14 -33.03 1.02
C ILE A 586 -10.99 -33.68 -0.07
N CYS A 587 -10.36 -34.44 -0.98
CA CYS A 587 -11.05 -35.06 -2.11
C CYS A 587 -11.39 -36.52 -1.82
N GLU A 588 -12.19 -36.68 -0.80
CA GLU A 588 -12.84 -37.93 -0.43
C GLU A 588 -14.36 -37.84 -0.69
N CYS A 589 -15.07 -38.91 -0.46
CA CYS A 589 -16.51 -39.01 -0.74
C CYS A 589 -17.36 -37.99 0.04
N GLU A 590 -16.85 -37.46 1.14
CA GLU A 590 -17.51 -36.36 1.89
C GLU A 590 -17.62 -35.07 1.08
N THR A 591 -16.69 -34.81 0.13
CA THR A 591 -16.69 -33.62 -0.72
C THR A 591 -17.45 -33.79 -2.03
N ARG A 592 -18.02 -35.01 -2.29
CA ARG A 592 -18.76 -35.34 -3.49
C ARG A 592 -19.85 -34.31 -3.84
N ASN A 593 -20.68 -33.93 -2.87
CA ASN A 593 -21.79 -33.01 -3.10
C ASN A 593 -21.29 -31.63 -3.55
N PHE A 594 -20.17 -31.19 -3.02
CA PHE A 594 -19.54 -29.93 -3.43
C PHE A 594 -18.95 -30.03 -4.85
N ILE A 595 -18.28 -31.13 -5.20
CA ILE A 595 -17.71 -31.35 -6.54
C ILE A 595 -18.83 -31.39 -7.58
N LEU A 596 -19.91 -32.11 -7.31
CA LEU A 596 -21.07 -32.17 -8.21
C LEU A 596 -21.72 -30.81 -8.40
N TRP A 597 -21.93 -30.07 -7.31
CA TRP A 597 -22.46 -28.70 -7.36
C TRP A 597 -21.53 -27.77 -8.15
N LEU A 598 -20.22 -27.85 -7.94
CA LEU A 598 -19.22 -27.02 -8.60
C LEU A 598 -19.26 -27.15 -10.13
N ASN A 599 -19.52 -28.37 -10.63
CA ASN A 599 -19.63 -28.67 -12.06
C ASN A 599 -20.99 -28.30 -12.68
N GLN A 600 -22.01 -28.05 -11.86
CA GLN A 600 -23.41 -27.78 -12.32
C GLN A 600 -23.89 -26.36 -12.03
N THR A 601 -23.16 -25.62 -11.20
CA THR A 601 -23.62 -24.29 -10.73
C THR A 601 -23.50 -23.21 -11.81
N ASN A 602 -24.45 -22.26 -11.79
CA ASN A 602 -24.43 -21.03 -12.58
C ASN A 602 -23.70 -19.87 -11.86
N VAL A 603 -23.16 -20.10 -10.67
CA VAL A 603 -22.40 -19.10 -9.92
C VAL A 603 -21.07 -18.83 -10.63
N THR A 604 -20.78 -17.55 -10.89
CA THR A 604 -19.51 -17.15 -11.50
C THR A 604 -18.37 -17.31 -10.51
N MET A 605 -17.36 -18.11 -10.85
CA MET A 605 -16.18 -18.31 -10.00
C MET A 605 -15.12 -17.25 -10.27
N PHE A 606 -14.50 -16.72 -9.20
CA PHE A 606 -13.30 -15.89 -9.30
C PHE A 606 -12.05 -16.79 -9.30
N GLY A 607 -11.12 -16.53 -10.24
CA GLY A 607 -9.87 -17.27 -10.40
C GLY A 607 -9.94 -18.40 -11.41
N SER A 608 -8.81 -19.11 -11.62
CA SER A 608 -8.73 -20.22 -12.54
C SER A 608 -9.29 -21.51 -11.93
N PRO A 609 -9.94 -22.39 -12.70
CA PRO A 609 -10.33 -23.72 -12.24
C PRO A 609 -9.16 -24.56 -11.72
N GLU A 610 -7.95 -24.30 -12.20
CA GLU A 610 -6.71 -24.96 -11.76
C GLU A 610 -6.33 -24.60 -10.32
N ASP A 611 -6.73 -23.42 -9.86
CA ASP A 611 -6.46 -22.91 -8.49
C ASP A 611 -7.41 -23.49 -7.43
N VAL A 612 -8.40 -24.30 -7.84
CA VAL A 612 -9.32 -25.03 -6.97
C VAL A 612 -8.92 -26.50 -7.00
N TYR A 613 -7.96 -26.90 -6.18
CA TYR A 613 -7.31 -28.21 -6.22
C TYR A 613 -7.37 -28.96 -4.90
N CYS A 614 -7.22 -30.27 -4.97
CA CYS A 614 -7.15 -31.18 -3.82
C CYS A 614 -5.84 -31.01 -3.05
N THR A 615 -5.92 -31.03 -1.73
CA THR A 615 -4.75 -31.07 -0.85
C THR A 615 -4.53 -32.47 -0.26
N TYR A 616 -5.60 -33.23 -0.06
CA TYR A 616 -5.57 -34.59 0.51
C TYR A 616 -6.65 -35.45 -0.19
N PRO A 617 -6.47 -36.77 -0.35
CA PRO A 617 -5.25 -37.56 -0.06
C PRO A 617 -4.09 -37.29 -1.05
N ASP A 618 -2.89 -37.75 -0.73
CA ASP A 618 -1.67 -37.50 -1.55
C ASP A 618 -1.83 -37.95 -3.01
N SER A 619 -2.64 -38.99 -3.27
CA SER A 619 -2.94 -39.48 -4.61
C SER A 619 -3.65 -38.47 -5.51
N PHE A 620 -4.35 -37.52 -4.95
CA PHE A 620 -5.08 -36.45 -5.66
C PHE A 620 -4.50 -35.04 -5.41
N SER A 621 -3.41 -34.94 -4.64
CA SER A 621 -2.80 -33.65 -4.32
C SER A 621 -2.40 -32.89 -5.60
N GLY A 622 -2.84 -31.63 -5.70
CA GLY A 622 -2.62 -30.77 -6.89
C GLY A 622 -3.57 -31.01 -8.07
N VAL A 623 -4.48 -31.96 -7.98
CA VAL A 623 -5.49 -32.22 -9.04
C VAL A 623 -6.66 -31.26 -8.83
N SER A 624 -7.13 -30.62 -9.93
CA SER A 624 -8.29 -29.73 -9.86
C SER A 624 -9.57 -30.48 -9.49
N LEU A 625 -10.38 -29.90 -8.59
CA LEU A 625 -11.67 -30.45 -8.16
C LEU A 625 -12.63 -30.68 -9.36
N TYR A 626 -12.53 -29.86 -10.39
CA TYR A 626 -13.35 -29.98 -11.58
C TYR A 626 -13.09 -31.24 -12.40
N SER A 627 -11.91 -31.84 -12.23
CA SER A 627 -11.50 -33.07 -12.98
C SER A 627 -11.67 -34.36 -12.19
N ILE A 628 -12.11 -34.30 -10.93
CA ILE A 628 -12.23 -35.46 -10.08
C ILE A 628 -13.53 -36.24 -10.38
N SER A 629 -13.39 -37.54 -10.68
CA SER A 629 -14.53 -38.47 -10.78
C SER A 629 -15.03 -38.83 -9.37
N THR A 630 -16.31 -38.69 -9.18
CA THR A 630 -17.03 -39.10 -7.95
C THR A 630 -17.63 -40.49 -8.06
N GLU A 631 -17.32 -41.24 -9.15
CA GLU A 631 -17.74 -42.61 -9.37
C GLU A 631 -17.09 -43.52 -8.32
N GLY A 632 -17.85 -44.34 -7.68
CA GLY A 632 -17.39 -45.28 -6.62
C GLY A 632 -17.71 -44.79 -5.19
N CYS A 633 -18.09 -43.51 -4.97
CA CYS A 633 -18.48 -43.07 -3.65
C CYS A 633 -19.78 -43.72 -3.13
N ASP A 634 -20.68 -44.13 -4.01
CA ASP A 634 -21.91 -44.82 -3.61
C ASP A 634 -21.59 -46.21 -3.03
N GLU A 635 -20.56 -46.90 -3.58
CA GLU A 635 -20.10 -48.18 -3.07
C GLU A 635 -19.39 -48.03 -1.70
N GLU A 636 -18.66 -46.95 -1.51
CA GLU A 636 -17.98 -46.68 -0.23
C GLU A 636 -18.96 -46.32 0.89
N GLU A 637 -19.99 -45.50 0.61
CA GLU A 637 -21.07 -45.21 1.57
C GLU A 637 -21.84 -46.46 1.95
N ALA A 638 -22.16 -47.31 0.98
CA ALA A 638 -22.78 -48.59 1.24
C ALA A 638 -21.90 -49.51 2.12
N LEU A 639 -20.60 -49.52 1.86
CA LEU A 639 -19.63 -50.27 2.66
C LEU A 639 -19.50 -49.74 4.09
N LYS A 640 -19.47 -48.41 4.28
CA LYS A 640 -19.48 -47.76 5.59
C LYS A 640 -20.75 -48.11 6.39
N LEU A 641 -21.92 -48.08 5.73
CA LEU A 641 -23.20 -48.43 6.34
C LEU A 641 -23.22 -49.92 6.73
N ILE A 642 -22.70 -50.81 5.88
CA ILE A 642 -22.56 -52.22 6.17
C ILE A 642 -21.60 -52.43 7.36
N ASN A 643 -20.46 -51.80 7.37
CA ASN A 643 -19.48 -51.92 8.47
C ASN A 643 -20.06 -51.41 9.78
N PHE A 644 -20.81 -50.27 9.75
CA PHE A 644 -21.49 -49.73 10.94
C PHE A 644 -22.60 -50.65 11.43
N SER A 645 -23.39 -51.20 10.54
CA SER A 645 -24.45 -52.19 10.91
C SER A 645 -23.87 -53.47 11.44
N LEU A 646 -22.76 -53.99 10.87
CA LEU A 646 -22.00 -55.11 11.40
C LEU A 646 -21.41 -54.81 12.79
N PHE A 647 -20.83 -53.64 12.99
CA PHE A 647 -20.33 -53.22 14.29
C PHE A 647 -21.47 -53.14 15.32
N LEU A 648 -22.62 -52.59 14.96
CA LEU A 648 -23.81 -52.55 15.84
C LEU A 648 -24.33 -53.96 16.16
N PHE A 649 -24.35 -54.83 15.13
CA PHE A 649 -24.74 -56.24 15.31
C PHE A 649 -23.82 -56.97 16.26
N PHE A 650 -22.49 -56.84 16.04
CA PHE A 650 -21.50 -57.51 16.91
C PHE A 650 -21.50 -56.97 18.34
N THR A 651 -21.61 -55.65 18.51
CA THR A 651 -21.70 -55.04 19.84
C THR A 651 -22.96 -55.39 20.58
N THR A 652 -24.13 -55.44 19.88
CA THR A 652 -25.40 -55.85 20.49
C THR A 652 -25.41 -57.35 20.82
N THR A 653 -24.85 -58.21 19.94
CA THR A 653 -24.72 -59.65 20.25
C THR A 653 -23.74 -59.89 21.38
N LEU A 654 -22.64 -59.19 21.43
CA LEU A 654 -21.69 -59.32 22.54
C LEU A 654 -22.27 -58.85 23.86
N THR A 655 -23.03 -57.74 23.87
CA THR A 655 -23.72 -57.26 25.07
C THR A 655 -24.84 -58.18 25.52
N LEU A 656 -25.60 -58.77 24.57
CA LEU A 656 -26.61 -59.79 24.88
C LEU A 656 -25.96 -61.09 25.43
N PHE A 657 -24.82 -61.51 24.84
CA PHE A 657 -24.05 -62.63 25.31
C PHE A 657 -23.51 -62.37 26.73
N LEU A 658 -22.89 -61.22 26.97
CA LEU A 658 -22.40 -60.86 28.29
C LEU A 658 -23.53 -60.75 29.34
N THR A 659 -24.68 -60.17 28.95
CA THR A 659 -25.87 -60.14 29.85
C THR A 659 -26.40 -61.55 30.12
N ALA A 660 -26.45 -62.42 29.10
CA ALA A 660 -26.83 -63.79 29.27
C ALA A 660 -25.88 -64.56 30.18
N VAL A 661 -24.53 -64.35 30.02
CA VAL A 661 -23.51 -64.95 30.91
C VAL A 661 -23.68 -64.41 32.34
N VAL A 662 -23.88 -63.13 32.52
CA VAL A 662 -24.12 -62.52 33.86
C VAL A 662 -25.41 -63.03 34.47
N MET A 663 -26.49 -63.17 33.68
CA MET A 663 -27.75 -63.76 34.14
C MET A 663 -27.54 -65.24 34.51
N PHE A 664 -26.83 -66.01 33.66
CA PHE A 664 -26.51 -67.45 33.92
C PHE A 664 -25.64 -67.60 35.19
N THR A 665 -24.61 -66.67 35.35
CA THR A 665 -23.77 -66.71 36.55
C THR A 665 -24.53 -66.27 37.81
N LYS A 666 -25.45 -65.29 37.68
CA LYS A 666 -26.27 -64.79 38.80
C LYS A 666 -27.27 -65.87 39.32
N PHE A 667 -27.84 -66.64 38.40
CA PHE A 667 -28.74 -67.71 38.78
C PHE A 667 -28.07 -68.98 39.32
N ARG A 668 -26.82 -69.25 38.94
CA ARG A 668 -26.04 -70.37 39.44
C ARG A 668 -25.15 -70.07 40.66
N GLY A 669 -25.10 -68.84 41.11
CA GLY A 669 -23.91 -68.43 41.86
C GLY A 669 -24.15 -67.76 43.21
N HIS A 670 -25.21 -67.97 43.98
CA HIS A 670 -25.14 -67.54 45.38
C HIS A 670 -24.04 -68.17 46.17
N CYS A 671 -23.57 -69.37 45.76
CA CYS A 671 -22.37 -70.07 46.39
C CYS A 671 -21.02 -69.63 45.85
N PHE A 672 -20.94 -69.11 44.54
CA PHE A 672 -19.66 -68.76 43.90
C PHE A 672 -19.22 -67.33 44.31
N PHE A 673 -20.16 -66.48 44.69
CA PHE A 673 -19.91 -65.09 45.09
C PHE A 673 -19.12 -64.98 46.42
N LEU A 674 -19.40 -65.93 47.34
CA LEU A 674 -18.63 -65.97 48.62
C LEU A 674 -17.18 -66.43 48.41
N TRP A 675 -16.93 -67.36 47.47
CA TRP A 675 -15.58 -67.91 47.20
C TRP A 675 -14.71 -66.83 46.44
N HIS A 676 -15.28 -66.12 45.50
CA HIS A 676 -14.55 -65.07 44.70
C HIS A 676 -14.17 -63.83 45.58
N LYS A 677 -14.99 -63.46 46.55
CA LYS A 677 -14.67 -62.38 47.46
C LYS A 677 -13.52 -62.75 48.43
N MET A 678 -13.24 -64.01 48.65
CA MET A 678 -12.12 -64.51 49.47
C MET A 678 -10.82 -64.51 48.65
N VAL A 679 -10.83 -64.90 47.38
CA VAL A 679 -9.67 -64.95 46.48
C VAL A 679 -9.16 -63.55 46.08
N LEU A 680 -10.02 -62.60 45.82
CA LEU A 680 -9.63 -61.23 45.43
C LEU A 680 -8.96 -60.41 46.55
N ARG A 681 -9.20 -60.78 47.78
CA ARG A 681 -8.48 -60.15 48.91
C ARG A 681 -7.04 -60.67 49.12
N LEU A 682 -6.63 -61.73 48.42
CA LEU A 682 -5.30 -62.36 48.56
C LEU A 682 -4.34 -62.03 47.40
N VAL A 683 -4.78 -61.45 46.28
CA VAL A 683 -3.93 -61.34 45.08
C VAL A 683 -3.61 -59.89 44.66
N PHE A 684 -4.31 -58.86 45.13
CA PHE A 684 -3.98 -57.47 44.77
C PHE A 684 -3.69 -56.61 45.98
N LYS A 685 -2.45 -56.60 46.35
CA LYS A 685 -1.78 -55.61 47.16
C LYS A 685 -0.97 -54.72 46.23
N ASP A 686 -1.32 -53.43 46.28
CA ASP A 686 -0.51 -52.26 45.96
C ASP A 686 0.16 -52.18 44.56
N HIS A 687 -0.46 -51.34 43.70
CA HIS A 687 0.33 -50.49 42.84
C HIS A 687 -0.23 -49.07 42.93
N PRO A 688 0.62 -48.05 43.23
CA PRO A 688 0.25 -46.67 43.26
C PRO A 688 0.14 -46.10 41.86
N GLN A 689 -0.90 -45.28 41.62
CA GLN A 689 -1.04 -44.49 40.42
C GLN A 689 0.20 -43.57 40.22
N GLY A 690 0.90 -43.78 39.09
CA GLY A 690 1.97 -42.92 38.66
C GLY A 690 1.44 -41.54 38.28
N VAL A 691 2.06 -40.53 38.85
CA VAL A 691 1.96 -39.12 38.46
C VAL A 691 2.68 -38.99 37.13
N GLU A 692 2.02 -38.45 36.09
CA GLU A 692 2.68 -38.02 34.86
C GLU A 692 3.68 -36.91 35.23
N GLU A 693 4.98 -37.23 35.22
CA GLU A 693 6.05 -36.25 35.25
C GLU A 693 6.15 -35.54 33.90
N ASP A 694 6.05 -34.23 33.94
CA ASP A 694 6.34 -33.32 32.84
C ASP A 694 7.82 -33.47 32.44
N GLN A 695 8.12 -34.28 31.42
CA GLN A 695 9.49 -34.60 30.98
C GLN A 695 10.02 -33.51 30.03
N HIS A 696 10.37 -32.33 30.55
CA HIS A 696 11.29 -31.46 29.83
C HIS A 696 12.75 -31.83 30.16
N LYS A 697 13.58 -31.90 29.09
CA LYS A 697 15.00 -32.29 29.20
C LYS A 697 15.80 -31.26 30.00
N TYR A 698 15.42 -29.97 29.91
CA TYR A 698 16.08 -28.86 30.60
C TYR A 698 15.06 -28.01 31.38
N ASP A 699 15.50 -27.34 32.43
CA ASP A 699 14.69 -26.41 33.22
C ASP A 699 14.48 -25.10 32.49
N ALA A 700 15.55 -24.58 31.83
CA ALA A 700 15.44 -23.40 30.98
C ALA A 700 16.51 -23.41 29.88
N TYR A 701 16.11 -22.84 28.72
CA TYR A 701 17.03 -22.46 27.64
C TYR A 701 17.46 -21.00 27.83
N LEU A 702 18.79 -20.79 27.90
CA LEU A 702 19.39 -19.46 27.95
C LEU A 702 19.76 -18.98 26.56
N CYS A 703 19.11 -17.92 26.10
CA CYS A 703 19.40 -17.25 24.83
C CYS A 703 20.13 -15.92 25.08
N PHE A 704 21.33 -15.82 24.59
CA PHE A 704 22.18 -14.63 24.72
C PHE A 704 23.14 -14.53 23.52
N SER A 705 23.74 -13.39 23.27
CA SER A 705 24.73 -13.25 22.20
C SER A 705 26.08 -13.82 22.63
N ASN A 706 26.77 -14.55 21.74
CA ASN A 706 28.09 -15.16 22.00
C ASN A 706 29.13 -14.14 22.55
N LYS A 707 28.97 -12.86 22.19
CA LYS A 707 29.80 -11.77 22.71
C LYS A 707 29.66 -11.52 24.22
N ASP A 708 28.56 -11.98 24.79
CA ASP A 708 28.23 -11.79 26.19
C ASP A 708 28.52 -13.07 27.03
N PHE A 709 29.02 -14.16 26.40
CA PHE A 709 29.22 -15.46 27.04
C PHE A 709 30.03 -15.38 28.33
N GLY A 710 31.20 -14.68 28.30
CA GLY A 710 32.03 -14.59 29.49
C GLY A 710 31.34 -13.91 30.66
N TRP A 711 30.51 -12.91 30.42
CA TRP A 711 29.69 -12.26 31.44
C TRP A 711 28.57 -13.21 31.91
N VAL A 712 27.85 -13.85 31.00
CA VAL A 712 26.76 -14.79 31.33
C VAL A 712 27.28 -15.97 32.14
N GLN A 713 28.48 -16.49 31.83
CA GLN A 713 29.11 -17.56 32.53
C GLN A 713 29.34 -17.19 34.01
N ASN A 714 29.97 -16.03 34.26
CA ASN A 714 30.31 -15.61 35.59
C ASN A 714 29.10 -15.12 36.43
N ALA A 715 28.14 -14.44 35.76
CA ALA A 715 26.99 -13.82 36.41
C ALA A 715 25.83 -14.80 36.66
N LEU A 716 25.61 -15.76 35.80
CA LEU A 716 24.42 -16.62 35.81
C LEU A 716 24.75 -18.11 35.90
N LEU A 717 25.60 -18.65 34.98
CA LEU A 717 25.82 -20.08 34.89
C LEU A 717 26.50 -20.66 36.11
N THR A 718 27.53 -19.99 36.65
CA THR A 718 28.24 -20.41 37.89
C THR A 718 27.33 -20.49 39.12
N HIS A 719 26.21 -19.73 39.13
CA HIS A 719 25.29 -19.64 40.27
C HIS A 719 23.99 -20.41 40.09
N LEU A 720 23.63 -20.78 38.88
CA LEU A 720 22.32 -21.38 38.57
C LEU A 720 22.42 -22.77 37.94
N ASP A 721 23.44 -23.05 37.09
CA ASP A 721 23.54 -24.31 36.37
C ASP A 721 24.18 -25.44 37.18
N SER A 722 23.47 -26.52 37.30
CA SER A 722 23.91 -27.73 38.10
C SER A 722 25.12 -28.43 37.48
N ARG A 723 25.46 -28.20 36.22
CA ARG A 723 26.65 -28.75 35.57
C ARG A 723 27.91 -27.89 35.77
N TYR A 724 27.76 -26.64 36.18
CA TYR A 724 28.89 -25.78 36.55
C TYR A 724 29.27 -25.95 38.03
N ASN A 725 28.28 -26.14 38.91
CA ASN A 725 28.49 -26.43 40.30
C ASN A 725 27.39 -27.41 40.78
N SER A 726 27.78 -28.53 41.37
CA SER A 726 26.86 -29.57 41.84
C SER A 726 25.89 -29.14 42.97
N GLU A 727 26.14 -27.99 43.59
CA GLU A 727 25.23 -27.38 44.57
C GLU A 727 24.12 -26.54 43.88
N ASN A 728 24.25 -26.19 42.61
CA ASN A 728 23.26 -25.44 41.86
C ASN A 728 22.05 -26.31 41.49
N ARG A 729 20.91 -25.66 41.30
CA ARG A 729 19.60 -26.30 41.27
C ARG A 729 19.07 -26.66 39.87
N PHE A 730 19.47 -25.90 38.84
CA PHE A 730 18.84 -26.00 37.52
C PHE A 730 19.73 -26.64 36.47
N ASN A 731 19.14 -27.46 35.60
CA ASN A 731 19.80 -27.97 34.40
C ASN A 731 19.50 -27.02 33.24
N LEU A 732 20.42 -26.11 32.95
CA LEU A 732 20.25 -25.10 31.92
C LEU A 732 20.78 -25.60 30.56
N CYS A 733 20.14 -25.17 29.48
CA CYS A 733 20.57 -25.39 28.10
C CYS A 733 21.07 -24.06 27.51
N PHE A 734 22.19 -24.07 26.79
CA PHE A 734 22.70 -22.92 26.07
C PHE A 734 23.58 -23.35 24.89
N GLU A 735 23.73 -22.47 23.92
CA GLU A 735 24.31 -22.77 22.59
C GLU A 735 25.71 -23.40 22.67
N GLU A 736 26.65 -22.77 23.36
CA GLU A 736 28.06 -23.16 23.35
C GLU A 736 28.33 -24.55 23.92
N ARG A 737 27.39 -25.14 24.65
CA ARG A 737 27.54 -26.47 25.24
C ARG A 737 26.61 -27.54 24.69
N ASP A 738 25.35 -27.15 24.42
CA ASP A 738 24.27 -28.13 24.25
C ASP A 738 23.76 -28.22 22.80
N PHE A 739 24.15 -27.32 21.88
CA PHE A 739 23.76 -27.42 20.48
C PHE A 739 24.54 -28.54 19.76
N LEU A 740 23.83 -29.26 18.90
CA LEU A 740 24.41 -30.39 18.16
C LEU A 740 25.24 -29.86 16.98
N PRO A 741 26.54 -30.17 16.89
CA PRO A 741 27.37 -29.80 15.76
C PRO A 741 26.90 -30.50 14.48
N GLY A 742 26.69 -29.74 13.41
CA GLY A 742 26.29 -30.29 12.11
C GLY A 742 24.79 -30.23 11.83
N GLU A 743 23.96 -29.92 12.81
CA GLU A 743 22.55 -29.58 12.58
C GLU A 743 22.33 -28.10 12.24
N ASP A 744 21.23 -27.84 11.55
CA ASP A 744 20.82 -26.48 11.23
C ASP A 744 20.61 -25.64 12.51
N HIS A 745 21.13 -24.43 12.50
CA HIS A 745 21.11 -23.54 13.68
C HIS A 745 19.68 -23.20 14.14
N ILE A 746 18.74 -23.07 13.20
CA ILE A 746 17.32 -22.83 13.51
C ILE A 746 16.72 -24.02 14.22
N SER A 747 16.97 -25.24 13.74
CA SER A 747 16.51 -26.49 14.36
C SER A 747 17.03 -26.61 15.79
N ASN A 748 18.32 -26.37 16.02
CA ASN A 748 18.92 -26.37 17.36
C ASN A 748 18.23 -25.36 18.29
N ILE A 749 17.94 -24.14 17.82
CA ILE A 749 17.22 -23.12 18.60
C ILE A 749 15.79 -23.59 18.93
N GLN A 750 15.07 -24.13 17.94
CA GLN A 750 13.72 -24.63 18.13
C GLN A 750 13.70 -25.77 19.12
N ASP A 751 14.59 -26.77 18.95
CA ASP A 751 14.70 -27.91 19.86
C ASP A 751 15.07 -27.49 21.27
N ALA A 752 15.97 -26.54 21.44
CA ALA A 752 16.32 -25.98 22.75
C ALA A 752 15.12 -25.28 23.41
N ILE A 753 14.35 -24.50 22.65
CA ILE A 753 13.14 -23.82 23.13
C ILE A 753 12.06 -24.83 23.52
N TRP A 754 11.80 -25.88 22.69
CA TRP A 754 10.72 -26.84 22.95
C TRP A 754 11.08 -27.90 23.98
N SER A 755 12.36 -28.27 24.09
CA SER A 755 12.83 -29.25 25.10
C SER A 755 13.10 -28.63 26.49
N SER A 756 13.03 -27.32 26.61
CA SER A 756 13.19 -26.57 27.85
C SER A 756 11.84 -26.15 28.43
N ARG A 757 11.71 -26.17 29.74
CA ARG A 757 10.48 -25.73 30.43
C ARG A 757 10.23 -24.22 30.30
N LYS A 758 11.27 -23.42 30.35
CA LYS A 758 11.25 -21.95 30.19
C LYS A 758 12.29 -21.52 29.14
N THR A 759 12.11 -20.32 28.59
CA THR A 759 13.15 -19.64 27.79
C THR A 759 13.51 -18.33 28.46
N ILE A 760 14.79 -18.12 28.68
CA ILE A 760 15.32 -16.90 29.31
C ILE A 760 16.14 -16.15 28.25
N CYS A 761 15.66 -14.99 27.79
CA CYS A 761 16.37 -14.16 26.84
C CYS A 761 17.09 -13.01 27.54
N ILE A 762 18.43 -13.00 27.42
CA ILE A 762 19.30 -11.99 28.05
C ILE A 762 19.57 -10.88 27.04
N VAL A 763 18.76 -9.84 27.11
CA VAL A 763 18.76 -8.75 26.17
C VAL A 763 19.82 -7.70 26.54
N THR A 764 20.90 -7.69 25.77
CA THR A 764 22.00 -6.74 25.83
C THR A 764 22.04 -5.90 24.53
N ARG A 765 22.99 -4.98 24.41
CA ARG A 765 23.25 -4.28 23.14
C ARG A 765 23.76 -5.22 22.04
N HIS A 766 24.46 -6.30 22.40
CA HIS A 766 24.91 -7.32 21.46
C HIS A 766 23.76 -8.18 21.00
N PHE A 767 22.91 -8.63 21.92
CA PHE A 767 21.68 -9.36 21.62
C PHE A 767 20.80 -8.65 20.57
N LEU A 768 20.60 -7.33 20.73
CA LEU A 768 19.77 -6.54 19.82
C LEU A 768 20.34 -6.40 18.40
N LYS A 769 21.64 -6.65 18.21
CA LYS A 769 22.33 -6.62 16.92
C LYS A 769 22.53 -8.02 16.31
N ASP A 770 22.22 -9.05 17.06
CA ASP A 770 22.41 -10.43 16.68
C ASP A 770 21.11 -10.98 16.09
N GLY A 771 21.13 -11.31 14.79
CA GLY A 771 19.96 -11.81 14.08
C GLY A 771 19.42 -13.12 14.65
N TRP A 772 20.31 -14.02 15.09
CA TRP A 772 19.93 -15.30 15.69
C TRP A 772 19.26 -15.14 17.06
N CYS A 773 19.74 -14.22 17.86
CA CYS A 773 19.11 -13.89 19.13
C CYS A 773 17.71 -13.28 18.97
N ILE A 774 17.51 -12.41 17.96
CA ILE A 774 16.19 -11.85 17.65
C ILE A 774 15.23 -12.93 17.15
N GLU A 775 15.72 -13.87 16.33
CA GLU A 775 14.92 -14.97 15.81
C GLU A 775 14.57 -15.98 16.92
N ALA A 776 15.50 -16.30 17.79
CA ALA A 776 15.22 -17.11 18.99
C ALA A 776 14.15 -16.45 19.90
N PHE A 777 14.18 -15.12 20.02
CA PHE A 777 13.15 -14.37 20.75
C PHE A 777 11.77 -14.49 20.06
N ASN A 778 11.71 -14.43 18.72
CA ASN A 778 10.50 -14.63 17.94
C ASN A 778 9.90 -16.03 18.16
N PHE A 779 10.73 -17.08 18.09
CA PHE A 779 10.30 -18.45 18.35
C PHE A 779 9.79 -18.64 19.78
N ALA A 780 10.48 -18.07 20.76
CA ALA A 780 10.07 -18.12 22.16
C ALA A 780 8.74 -17.36 22.38
N GLN A 781 8.55 -16.23 21.69
CA GLN A 781 7.31 -15.47 21.73
C GLN A 781 6.17 -16.23 21.02
N SER A 782 6.45 -16.92 19.91
CA SER A 782 5.49 -17.76 19.22
C SER A 782 5.03 -18.92 20.12
N ARG A 783 5.96 -19.59 20.83
CA ARG A 783 5.63 -20.62 21.82
C ARG A 783 4.79 -20.06 22.97
N TYR A 784 5.09 -18.85 23.43
CA TYR A 784 4.28 -18.15 24.45
C TYR A 784 2.82 -17.97 24.01
N PHE A 785 2.59 -17.62 22.72
CA PHE A 785 1.24 -17.45 22.17
C PHE A 785 0.53 -18.79 21.92
N SER A 786 1.26 -19.85 21.55
CA SER A 786 0.66 -21.18 21.31
C SER A 786 0.27 -21.89 22.59
N ASP A 787 1.09 -21.81 23.63
CA ASP A 787 0.90 -22.58 24.86
C ASP A 787 0.06 -21.84 25.92
N LEU A 788 -0.20 -20.50 25.72
CA LEU A 788 -0.88 -19.62 26.67
C LEU A 788 -0.33 -19.72 28.12
N LYS A 789 0.93 -20.15 28.23
CA LYS A 789 1.65 -20.32 29.51
C LYS A 789 2.78 -19.29 29.59
N ASP A 790 3.14 -18.87 30.76
CA ASP A 790 4.26 -17.97 31.05
C ASP A 790 5.62 -18.69 30.86
N VAL A 791 5.98 -18.90 29.56
CA VAL A 791 7.17 -19.68 29.17
C VAL A 791 8.38 -18.83 28.81
N LEU A 792 8.20 -17.51 28.58
CA LEU A 792 9.25 -16.58 28.16
C LEU A 792 9.60 -15.58 29.29
N ILE A 793 10.85 -15.58 29.69
CA ILE A 793 11.41 -14.63 30.66
C ILE A 793 12.41 -13.73 29.94
N MET A 794 12.22 -12.44 30.00
CA MET A 794 13.15 -11.45 29.45
C MET A 794 13.95 -10.79 30.56
N VAL A 795 15.28 -10.86 30.44
CA VAL A 795 16.23 -10.19 31.32
C VAL A 795 16.97 -9.12 30.53
N VAL A 796 16.89 -7.87 30.94
CA VAL A 796 17.60 -6.76 30.31
C VAL A 796 18.87 -6.46 31.11
N ALA A 797 20.03 -6.55 30.48
CA ALA A 797 21.33 -6.26 31.11
C ALA A 797 22.02 -5.08 30.39
N GLY A 798 22.66 -4.22 31.21
CA GLY A 798 23.33 -2.99 30.77
C GLY A 798 22.40 -1.79 30.57
N SER A 799 22.98 -0.65 30.18
CA SER A 799 22.29 0.65 30.07
C SER A 799 21.43 0.73 28.78
N LEU A 800 20.38 -0.10 28.69
CA LEU A 800 19.42 -0.06 27.60
C LEU A 800 18.21 0.79 27.99
N SER A 801 17.91 1.84 27.17
CA SER A 801 16.69 2.63 27.34
C SER A 801 15.47 1.88 26.81
N GLN A 802 14.30 2.19 27.36
CA GLN A 802 13.04 1.63 26.89
C GLN A 802 12.81 1.93 25.39
N TYR A 803 13.24 3.09 24.91
CA TYR A 803 13.18 3.47 23.50
C TYR A 803 14.01 2.53 22.60
N GLN A 804 15.19 2.10 23.05
CA GLN A 804 16.05 1.18 22.30
C GLN A 804 15.41 -0.21 22.17
N LEU A 805 14.77 -0.70 23.22
CA LEU A 805 14.01 -1.97 23.20
C LEU A 805 12.80 -1.88 22.27
N MET A 806 12.12 -0.73 22.25
CA MET A 806 10.93 -0.49 21.41
C MET A 806 11.24 -0.40 19.90
N LYS A 807 12.49 -0.25 19.50
CA LYS A 807 12.90 -0.21 18.08
C LYS A 807 12.70 -1.56 17.38
N TYR A 808 12.74 -2.67 18.11
CA TYR A 808 12.64 -4.03 17.58
C TYR A 808 11.20 -4.56 17.74
N PRO A 809 10.47 -4.85 16.64
CA PRO A 809 9.04 -5.19 16.70
C PRO A 809 8.69 -6.33 17.64
N PRO A 810 9.42 -7.49 17.68
CA PRO A 810 9.09 -8.57 18.60
C PRO A 810 9.25 -8.18 20.07
N ILE A 811 10.34 -7.50 20.39
CA ILE A 811 10.65 -7.07 21.75
C ILE A 811 9.68 -5.97 22.19
N ARG A 812 9.29 -5.06 21.28
CA ARG A 812 8.29 -4.01 21.52
C ARG A 812 6.97 -4.57 22.02
N VAL A 813 6.45 -5.58 21.32
CA VAL A 813 5.18 -6.24 21.68
C VAL A 813 5.27 -6.85 23.07
N PHE A 814 6.40 -7.48 23.40
CA PHE A 814 6.62 -8.10 24.71
C PHE A 814 6.73 -7.04 25.84
N VAL A 815 7.55 -6.00 25.64
CA VAL A 815 7.78 -4.95 26.64
C VAL A 815 6.53 -4.14 26.97
N GLN A 816 5.60 -4.02 26.02
CA GLN A 816 4.32 -3.32 26.22
C GLN A 816 3.29 -4.14 27.00
N ARG A 817 3.42 -5.47 27.04
CA ARG A 817 2.39 -6.38 27.58
C ARG A 817 2.83 -7.17 28.79
N GLN A 818 4.14 -7.39 28.97
CA GLN A 818 4.69 -8.26 29.98
C GLN A 818 5.77 -7.58 30.82
N PRO A 819 5.85 -7.84 32.15
CA PRO A 819 6.97 -7.42 32.97
C PRO A 819 8.25 -8.15 32.56
N TYR A 820 9.36 -7.45 32.57
CA TYR A 820 10.69 -8.01 32.33
C TYR A 820 11.60 -7.73 33.51
N LEU A 821 12.62 -8.56 33.70
CA LEU A 821 13.61 -8.41 34.74
C LEU A 821 14.75 -7.52 34.24
N ARG A 822 15.24 -6.63 35.07
CA ARG A 822 16.42 -5.80 34.78
C ARG A 822 17.56 -6.23 35.67
N TRP A 823 18.73 -6.49 35.08
CA TRP A 823 19.93 -6.81 35.84
C TRP A 823 20.32 -5.63 36.74
N PRO A 824 20.58 -5.86 38.03
CA PRO A 824 20.92 -4.77 38.97
C PRO A 824 22.28 -4.14 38.64
N GLU A 825 22.40 -2.84 38.86
CA GLU A 825 23.66 -2.11 38.72
C GLU A 825 24.50 -2.22 40.01
N ASP A 826 23.87 -2.48 41.16
CA ASP A 826 24.54 -2.67 42.43
C ASP A 826 24.84 -4.16 42.70
N LEU A 827 26.08 -4.46 43.04
CA LEU A 827 26.54 -5.83 43.37
C LEU A 827 25.82 -6.45 44.58
N GLN A 828 25.31 -5.63 45.52
CA GLN A 828 24.57 -6.11 46.68
C GLN A 828 23.19 -6.71 46.28
N ASP A 829 22.59 -6.28 45.20
CA ASP A 829 21.29 -6.71 44.77
C ASP A 829 21.32 -7.96 43.85
N VAL A 830 22.51 -8.42 43.46
CA VAL A 830 22.69 -9.58 42.57
C VAL A 830 22.12 -10.85 43.21
N GLY A 831 22.35 -11.07 44.52
CA GLY A 831 21.81 -12.23 45.24
C GLY A 831 20.27 -12.24 45.27
N TRP A 832 19.64 -11.12 45.47
CA TRP A 832 18.18 -10.96 45.41
C TRP A 832 17.66 -11.18 43.98
N PHE A 833 18.34 -10.68 42.96
CA PHE A 833 18.00 -10.87 41.57
C PHE A 833 18.05 -12.35 41.14
N LEU A 834 19.12 -13.08 41.52
CA LEU A 834 19.29 -14.51 41.25
C LEU A 834 18.18 -15.34 41.92
N ASN A 835 17.81 -15.00 43.14
CA ASN A 835 16.68 -15.62 43.86
C ASN A 835 15.35 -15.37 43.11
N LYS A 836 15.10 -14.14 42.62
CA LYS A 836 13.90 -13.80 41.89
C LYS A 836 13.86 -14.51 40.53
N LEU A 837 14.98 -14.57 39.80
CA LEU A 837 15.09 -15.32 38.54
C LEU A 837 14.85 -16.83 38.80
N SER A 838 15.41 -17.39 39.88
CA SER A 838 15.17 -18.78 40.26
C SER A 838 13.69 -19.08 40.53
N GLN A 839 12.97 -18.15 41.21
CA GLN A 839 11.52 -18.28 41.40
C GLN A 839 10.75 -18.25 40.08
N CYS A 840 11.15 -17.43 39.10
CA CYS A 840 10.54 -17.38 37.78
C CYS A 840 10.74 -18.70 36.97
N ILE A 841 11.84 -19.41 37.21
CA ILE A 841 12.13 -20.72 36.61
C ILE A 841 11.30 -21.83 37.27
N LEU A 842 11.01 -21.77 38.56
CA LEU A 842 10.25 -22.78 39.31
C LEU A 842 8.76 -22.79 38.93
N THR A 843 8.12 -23.95 39.05
CA THR A 843 6.66 -24.09 38.87
C THR A 843 5.92 -23.88 40.20
N LYS A 844 4.67 -23.39 40.15
CA LYS A 844 3.82 -23.20 41.37
C LYS A 844 3.62 -24.45 42.24
N LYS A 845 3.87 -25.66 41.70
CA LYS A 845 3.80 -26.92 42.48
C LYS A 845 5.01 -27.15 43.37
N GLU A 846 6.16 -26.62 43.06
CA GLU A 846 7.41 -26.81 43.84
C GLU A 846 7.54 -25.83 44.99
N GLU A 847 6.85 -24.65 44.93
CA GLU A 847 6.83 -23.68 46.06
C GLU A 847 6.18 -24.23 47.34
N LYS A 848 5.19 -25.13 47.24
CA LYS A 848 4.51 -25.73 48.38
C LYS A 848 5.31 -26.81 49.11
N LYS A 849 6.36 -27.38 48.48
CA LYS A 849 7.15 -28.49 49.08
C LYS A 849 8.40 -28.06 49.84
N LYS A 850 8.84 -26.79 49.79
CA LYS A 850 10.13 -26.36 50.37
C LYS A 850 10.06 -24.98 51.05
N SER A 851 8.97 -24.69 51.79
CA SER A 851 8.93 -23.56 52.73
C SER A 851 9.70 -23.79 54.02
N ASN A 852 10.25 -24.96 54.24
CA ASN A 852 11.06 -25.31 55.41
C ASN A 852 12.48 -25.67 55.00
N ASN A 853 13.46 -24.90 55.43
CA ASN A 853 14.91 -25.04 55.39
C ASN A 853 15.65 -24.44 54.16
N ILE A 854 16.05 -23.19 54.32
CA ILE A 854 17.20 -22.62 53.59
C ILE A 854 18.10 -21.94 54.66
N PRO A 855 19.33 -22.39 54.88
CA PRO A 855 20.34 -21.60 55.59
C PRO A 855 20.90 -20.55 54.62
N LEU A 856 20.93 -19.33 55.09
CA LEU A 856 21.63 -18.20 54.46
C LEU A 856 23.15 -18.47 54.50
N GLN A 857 23.76 -18.78 53.33
CA GLN A 857 25.20 -18.64 53.17
C GLN A 857 25.52 -17.28 52.57
N THR A 858 26.30 -16.54 53.33
CA THR A 858 26.91 -15.26 52.96
C THR A 858 27.84 -15.42 51.78
N VAL A 859 27.56 -14.71 50.68
CA VAL A 859 28.43 -14.63 49.50
C VAL A 859 29.60 -13.71 49.81
N ALA A 860 30.81 -14.27 49.80
CA ALA A 860 32.04 -13.51 49.86
C ALA A 860 32.25 -12.63 48.63
N THR A 861 32.61 -11.40 48.83
CA THR A 861 33.02 -10.38 47.88
C THR A 861 34.12 -10.87 46.92
N ILE A 862 33.85 -10.86 45.61
CA ILE A 862 34.91 -10.93 44.60
C ILE A 862 34.83 -9.65 43.73
N SER A 863 35.93 -8.90 43.76
CA SER A 863 36.23 -7.68 43.03
C SER A 863 36.24 -7.88 41.51
#